data_18201b7e79a265a7b47edcae8a704404
#
_entry.id   18201b7e79a265a7b47edcae8a704404
#
_cell.length_a   1.000
_cell.length_b   1.000
_cell.length_c   1.000
_cell.angle_alpha   90.00
_cell.angle_beta   90.00
_cell.angle_gamma   90.00
#
_symmetry.space_group_name_H-M   'P 1'
#
loop_
_entity.id
_entity.type
_entity.pdbx_description
1 polymer ?
#
loop_
_entity_poly.entity_id
_entity_poly.type
_entity_poly.pdbx_seq_one_letter_code
_entity_poly.pdbx_strand_id
1 'polypeptide(L)'
;MRIRLRRLAVAAVALLTATAALPAAAADRPDRGARPSHAGLSAVIRYTEYGIPHIVAKDYANLGFGTGWAQAADQVCTLADGFVTVRGERSRFFGPDAATDFSLSLAGHNLSSDLYFRGVREAGTVEKLLAEPAPRGPSRQVKELMRGFAAGYNAWLAQNRITDPACKGAAWVRPVTTLDVAARGFALAVLGGQGRAVDGITAAQPPTTATTAQAPDARDTARAARELLASDGTMGSNAVAFSGTTTANGRGLLLGNPHYPWQGGRRFWQSQQTIPGKLNVAGGSLLGSATVSIGHNAHVAWSHTVATGVPLNLHQLTLDPANPTVYLVDGKPERMTKRTVTVAVKDGEPVSRTQWWTRYGPVVTSLGASLPLPWTSTTAYAVNDPNALNLRASDTALGFSKARGTRDVLDSLKRTQGLPWVNTVAADSTGHTLFTQSQVLPRITDELARSCSTPLGQVTYPSAGLAILDGSRGACALGADPDAVQPGIFGPAKLPTLKDAPYAENSNDSAWLANADRPLTGYERVFGTIGTQRSMRTRGAIEDVAGMARRGRLTVRDLQAQQFANRAPAGDLAAADAAKACAALPGGTATGSDGEAVDVTEACAVIAAWDRTTDTGSRGALLFDRFWRKLTAAVPAAQLWKVPFSAADPVRTPNTLNTDAPGFATALADAVAELRAAGIALDSRLGQHQFVVRKGQRIPVPGGTESLGVWNKVEPVWDPANGGYTEVTTGSSYLQAVGWDGSRCPVARTLLSYSQSSNPNSSHYSDQTRLFSGERWVTSRFCEKDILRSPALRVVLVRERR
;
A
#
# COMPACT_ATOMS: atom_id res chain seq x y z
N MET A 1 29.38 -1.58 36.31
CA MET A 1 27.92 -1.78 36.46
C MET A 1 27.20 -2.26 35.18
N ARG A 2 27.55 -1.80 33.97
CA ARG A 2 26.92 -2.25 32.69
C ARG A 2 27.21 -3.73 32.30
N ILE A 3 28.37 -4.25 32.64
CA ILE A 3 28.79 -5.62 32.31
C ILE A 3 28.05 -6.70 33.14
N ARG A 4 27.73 -6.41 34.40
CA ARG A 4 26.99 -7.34 35.28
C ARG A 4 25.51 -7.48 34.90
N LEU A 5 24.86 -6.42 34.41
CA LEU A 5 23.49 -6.48 33.91
C LEU A 5 23.39 -7.30 32.60
N ARG A 6 24.40 -7.24 31.73
CA ARG A 6 24.42 -8.07 30.50
C ARG A 6 24.47 -9.57 30.78
N ARG A 7 25.23 -10.01 31.82
CA ARG A 7 25.33 -11.43 32.19
C ARG A 7 24.03 -11.98 32.80
N LEU A 8 23.33 -11.17 33.60
CA LEU A 8 22.04 -11.54 34.18
C LEU A 8 20.91 -11.62 33.12
N ALA A 9 20.90 -10.74 32.11
CA ALA A 9 19.94 -10.79 31.04
C ALA A 9 20.12 -12.01 30.12
N VAL A 10 21.35 -12.42 29.88
CA VAL A 10 21.67 -13.64 29.10
C VAL A 10 21.23 -14.91 29.85
N ALA A 11 21.43 -14.96 31.17
CA ALA A 11 21.01 -16.08 31.98
C ALA A 11 19.46 -16.23 32.03
N ALA A 12 18.72 -15.12 32.09
CA ALA A 12 17.26 -15.16 32.08
C ALA A 12 16.69 -15.64 30.73
N VAL A 13 17.35 -15.33 29.62
CA VAL A 13 16.95 -15.81 28.29
C VAL A 13 17.33 -17.28 28.10
N ALA A 14 18.47 -17.72 28.61
CA ALA A 14 18.87 -19.12 28.58
C ALA A 14 17.94 -20.04 29.40
N LEU A 15 17.43 -19.57 30.54
CA LEU A 15 16.47 -20.33 31.35
C LEU A 15 15.11 -20.51 30.66
N LEU A 16 14.65 -19.50 29.87
CA LEU A 16 13.40 -19.61 29.13
C LEU A 16 13.48 -20.57 27.93
N THR A 17 14.68 -20.79 27.40
CA THR A 17 14.90 -21.75 26.29
C THR A 17 15.20 -23.17 26.79
N ALA A 18 15.76 -23.33 27.99
CA ALA A 18 16.12 -24.63 28.55
C ALA A 18 14.89 -25.44 29.08
N THR A 19 13.78 -24.79 29.40
CA THR A 19 12.55 -25.48 29.87
C THR A 19 11.69 -26.05 28.72
N ALA A 20 12.12 -25.91 27.45
CA ALA A 20 11.38 -26.43 26.30
C ALA A 20 11.93 -27.77 25.75
N ALA A 21 12.88 -28.40 26.42
CA ALA A 21 13.46 -29.70 26.02
C ALA A 21 13.13 -30.79 27.05
N LEU A 22 11.93 -31.36 26.96
CA LEU A 22 11.62 -32.67 27.48
C LEU A 22 10.91 -33.50 26.40
N PRO A 23 11.20 -34.81 26.29
CA PRO A 23 10.79 -35.65 25.18
C PRO A 23 9.31 -36.01 25.24
N ALA A 24 8.68 -36.07 24.09
CA ALA A 24 7.35 -36.56 23.91
C ALA A 24 7.33 -38.11 23.99
N ALA A 25 6.59 -38.61 24.90
CA ALA A 25 6.00 -39.96 24.80
C ALA A 25 4.65 -40.00 25.52
N ALA A 26 3.69 -40.55 24.81
CA ALA A 26 2.51 -41.25 25.28
C ALA A 26 1.17 -40.50 25.44
N ALA A 27 0.26 -40.94 24.61
CA ALA A 27 -1.15 -41.28 24.81
C ALA A 27 -2.16 -40.17 25.11
N ASP A 28 -3.11 -40.10 24.19
CA ASP A 28 -4.44 -39.49 24.31
C ASP A 28 -5.14 -39.80 25.62
N ARG A 29 -5.44 -38.72 26.36
CA ARG A 29 -6.54 -38.72 27.36
C ARG A 29 -7.36 -37.46 27.15
N PRO A 30 -8.70 -37.50 27.18
CA PRO A 30 -9.54 -36.32 26.99
C PRO A 30 -9.29 -35.31 28.12
N ASP A 31 -8.95 -34.11 27.72
CA ASP A 31 -8.60 -32.97 28.56
C ASP A 31 -9.84 -32.54 29.40
N ARG A 32 -9.87 -32.91 30.66
CA ARG A 32 -10.80 -32.34 31.64
C ARG A 32 -10.34 -30.91 31.91
N GLY A 33 -11.14 -29.96 31.47
CA GLY A 33 -11.15 -28.53 31.76
C GLY A 33 -10.06 -27.97 32.67
N ALA A 34 -8.91 -27.63 32.10
CA ALA A 34 -7.95 -26.77 32.77
C ALA A 34 -8.56 -25.35 32.87
N ARG A 35 -8.86 -24.92 34.11
CA ARG A 35 -9.20 -23.52 34.38
C ARG A 35 -8.11 -22.63 33.79
N PRO A 36 -8.46 -21.57 33.06
CA PRO A 36 -7.44 -20.68 32.48
C PRO A 36 -6.62 -20.10 33.64
N SER A 37 -5.33 -20.35 33.68
CA SER A 37 -4.43 -19.72 34.63
C SER A 37 -4.51 -18.19 34.40
N HIS A 38 -4.87 -17.44 35.43
CA HIS A 38 -4.98 -15.98 35.45
C HIS A 38 -3.59 -15.29 35.44
N ALA A 39 -2.58 -15.87 34.79
CA ALA A 39 -1.32 -15.18 34.55
C ALA A 39 -1.52 -14.16 33.45
N GLY A 40 -1.30 -12.85 33.75
CA GLY A 40 -1.36 -11.77 32.78
C GLY A 40 -0.45 -12.00 31.57
N LEU A 41 -0.72 -11.31 30.44
CA LEU A 41 0.08 -11.42 29.22
C LEU A 41 1.49 -10.86 29.43
N SER A 42 2.49 -11.43 28.73
CA SER A 42 3.87 -11.00 28.83
C SER A 42 4.68 -11.36 27.58
N ALA A 43 5.71 -10.59 27.29
CA ALA A 43 6.65 -10.88 26.20
C ALA A 43 8.06 -10.37 26.55
N VAL A 44 9.08 -10.96 25.95
CA VAL A 44 10.45 -10.46 25.99
C VAL A 44 10.70 -9.69 24.68
N ILE A 45 11.09 -8.43 24.78
CA ILE A 45 11.45 -7.60 23.64
C ILE A 45 12.94 -7.34 23.70
N ARG A 46 13.66 -7.72 22.66
CA ARG A 46 15.08 -7.48 22.49
C ARG A 46 15.28 -6.47 21.39
N TYR A 47 15.76 -5.30 21.73
CA TYR A 47 16.08 -4.27 20.75
C TYR A 47 17.51 -4.42 20.27
N THR A 48 17.70 -4.28 18.98
CA THR A 48 19.03 -4.24 18.33
C THR A 48 19.28 -2.86 17.73
N GLU A 49 20.22 -2.73 16.81
CA GLU A 49 20.56 -1.48 16.14
C GLU A 49 19.30 -0.83 15.54
N TYR A 50 19.25 0.49 15.53
CA TYR A 50 18.13 1.30 15.00
C TYR A 50 16.79 1.06 15.70
N GLY A 51 16.83 0.51 16.93
CA GLY A 51 15.61 0.26 17.70
C GLY A 51 14.75 -0.88 17.20
N ILE A 52 15.26 -1.76 16.35
CA ILE A 52 14.48 -2.86 15.78
C ILE A 52 14.16 -3.88 16.90
N PRO A 53 12.85 -4.14 17.19
CA PRO A 53 12.45 -5.08 18.22
C PRO A 53 12.37 -6.51 17.70
N HIS A 54 12.94 -7.45 18.48
CA HIS A 54 12.79 -8.89 18.34
C HIS A 54 11.91 -9.39 19.49
N ILE A 55 10.67 -9.69 19.18
CA ILE A 55 9.62 -10.01 20.17
C ILE A 55 9.56 -11.54 20.34
N VAL A 56 9.79 -12.02 21.53
CA VAL A 56 9.72 -13.44 21.88
C VAL A 56 8.57 -13.67 22.85
N ALA A 57 7.69 -14.60 22.52
CA ALA A 57 6.51 -14.91 23.29
C ALA A 57 6.19 -16.42 23.27
N LYS A 58 5.40 -16.90 24.24
CA LYS A 58 5.05 -18.32 24.35
C LYS A 58 3.89 -18.75 23.45
N ASP A 59 3.02 -17.81 23.06
CA ASP A 59 1.83 -18.02 22.25
C ASP A 59 1.39 -16.76 21.51
N TYR A 60 0.33 -16.85 20.70
CA TYR A 60 -0.14 -15.75 19.87
C TYR A 60 -0.68 -14.55 20.66
N ALA A 61 -1.35 -14.79 21.79
CA ALA A 61 -1.85 -13.70 22.63
C ALA A 61 -0.69 -12.90 23.26
N ASN A 62 0.33 -13.59 23.76
CA ASN A 62 1.53 -12.99 24.30
C ASN A 62 2.38 -12.32 23.22
N LEU A 63 2.41 -12.88 21.99
CA LEU A 63 3.09 -12.24 20.85
C LEU A 63 2.39 -10.95 20.46
N GLY A 64 1.05 -10.97 20.34
CA GLY A 64 0.26 -9.76 20.13
C GLY A 64 0.52 -8.70 21.18
N PHE A 65 0.61 -9.09 22.46
CA PHE A 65 0.91 -8.20 23.57
C PHE A 65 2.27 -7.51 23.41
N GLY A 66 3.32 -8.25 23.13
CA GLY A 66 4.64 -7.68 22.87
C GLY A 66 4.65 -6.75 21.67
N THR A 67 3.92 -7.09 20.59
CA THR A 67 3.81 -6.29 19.37
C THR A 67 3.08 -4.97 19.62
N GLY A 68 1.92 -5.02 20.31
CA GLY A 68 1.15 -3.82 20.65
C GLY A 68 1.93 -2.88 21.59
N TRP A 69 2.65 -3.45 22.57
CA TRP A 69 3.53 -2.67 23.43
C TRP A 69 4.65 -1.97 22.64
N ALA A 70 5.38 -2.70 21.81
CA ALA A 70 6.51 -2.15 21.07
C ALA A 70 6.09 -1.11 20.03
N GLN A 71 4.97 -1.34 19.32
CA GLN A 71 4.42 -0.35 18.40
C GLN A 71 3.96 0.91 19.14
N ALA A 72 3.35 0.80 20.31
CA ALA A 72 2.97 1.95 21.12
C ALA A 72 4.18 2.76 21.57
N ALA A 73 5.30 2.10 21.92
CA ALA A 73 6.53 2.79 22.31
C ALA A 73 7.10 3.68 21.19
N ASP A 74 6.95 3.27 19.93
CA ASP A 74 7.48 4.00 18.77
C ASP A 74 6.47 4.94 18.11
N GLN A 75 5.16 4.64 18.19
CA GLN A 75 4.14 5.17 17.29
C GLN A 75 2.81 5.49 17.97
N VAL A 76 2.81 5.79 19.27
CA VAL A 76 1.57 5.92 20.06
C VAL A 76 0.60 6.94 19.47
N CYS A 77 1.08 8.11 19.03
CA CYS A 77 0.23 9.17 18.47
C CYS A 77 -0.43 8.71 17.17
N THR A 78 0.34 8.13 16.27
CA THR A 78 -0.16 7.62 14.97
C THR A 78 -1.15 6.47 15.14
N LEU A 79 -0.90 5.58 16.08
CA LEU A 79 -1.84 4.48 16.40
C LEU A 79 -3.14 5.03 16.97
N ALA A 80 -3.06 5.96 17.94
CA ALA A 80 -4.22 6.56 18.58
C ALA A 80 -5.09 7.32 17.57
N ASP A 81 -4.49 8.08 16.65
CA ASP A 81 -5.18 8.78 15.58
C ASP A 81 -5.97 7.81 14.68
N GLY A 82 -5.33 6.71 14.26
CA GLY A 82 -6.01 5.66 13.50
C GLY A 82 -7.19 5.01 14.27
N PHE A 83 -7.10 4.87 15.59
CA PHE A 83 -8.21 4.36 16.40
C PHE A 83 -9.34 5.39 16.53
N VAL A 84 -9.05 6.69 16.58
CA VAL A 84 -10.06 7.75 16.52
C VAL A 84 -10.84 7.66 15.20
N THR A 85 -10.13 7.45 14.08
CA THR A 85 -10.75 7.28 12.74
C THR A 85 -11.75 6.13 12.72
N VAL A 86 -11.35 4.92 13.11
CA VAL A 86 -12.23 3.75 13.04
C VAL A 86 -13.33 3.72 14.11
N ARG A 87 -13.27 4.61 15.10
CA ARG A 87 -14.34 4.86 16.05
C ARG A 87 -15.37 5.85 15.53
N GLY A 88 -15.07 6.58 14.45
CA GLY A 88 -15.91 7.67 13.94
C GLY A 88 -15.97 8.82 14.93
N GLU A 89 -14.82 9.32 15.40
CA GLU A 89 -14.72 10.35 16.43
C GLU A 89 -13.79 11.52 16.04
N ARG A 90 -13.33 11.59 14.79
CA ARG A 90 -12.43 12.64 14.34
C ARG A 90 -13.06 14.02 14.42
N SER A 91 -14.31 14.13 14.00
CA SER A 91 -15.10 15.40 14.04
C SER A 91 -15.18 15.97 15.45
N ARG A 92 -15.29 15.10 16.45
CA ARG A 92 -15.32 15.49 17.88
C ARG A 92 -14.04 16.14 18.34
N PHE A 93 -12.87 15.65 17.86
CA PHE A 93 -11.56 16.11 18.37
C PHE A 93 -10.89 17.11 17.43
N PHE A 94 -11.05 17.00 16.13
CA PHE A 94 -10.32 17.76 15.14
C PHE A 94 -11.21 18.69 14.30
N GLY A 95 -12.54 18.64 14.47
CA GLY A 95 -13.51 19.41 13.69
C GLY A 95 -14.08 18.62 12.50
N PRO A 96 -15.37 18.88 12.16
CA PRO A 96 -16.09 18.13 11.10
C PRO A 96 -15.53 18.40 9.70
N ASP A 97 -15.10 19.63 9.41
CA ASP A 97 -14.68 20.08 8.08
C ASP A 97 -13.17 19.89 7.83
N ALA A 98 -12.42 19.51 8.84
CA ALA A 98 -10.99 19.23 8.68
C ALA A 98 -10.77 17.98 7.83
N ALA A 99 -9.64 17.94 7.12
CA ALA A 99 -9.23 16.80 6.30
C ALA A 99 -9.11 15.52 7.13
N THR A 100 -9.43 14.38 6.50
CA THR A 100 -9.30 13.07 7.13
C THR A 100 -7.85 12.63 7.27
N ASP A 101 -7.61 11.61 8.10
CA ASP A 101 -6.40 10.79 8.01
C ASP A 101 -6.55 9.85 6.80
N PHE A 102 -5.99 10.23 5.65
CA PHE A 102 -6.00 9.42 4.42
C PHE A 102 -5.39 8.02 4.58
N SER A 103 -4.85 7.70 5.73
CA SER A 103 -4.32 6.36 6.02
C SER A 103 -5.40 5.29 6.10
N LEU A 104 -6.60 5.64 6.58
CA LEU A 104 -7.70 4.69 6.82
C LEU A 104 -9.03 5.14 6.21
N SER A 105 -9.13 6.37 5.69
CA SER A 105 -10.34 6.92 5.08
C SER A 105 -9.96 7.78 3.88
N LEU A 106 -10.67 7.62 2.75
CA LEU A 106 -10.53 8.47 1.57
C LEU A 106 -11.65 9.53 1.49
N ALA A 107 -12.41 9.74 2.56
CA ALA A 107 -13.38 10.82 2.65
C ALA A 107 -12.70 12.18 2.57
N GLY A 108 -13.38 13.17 1.97
CA GLY A 108 -12.87 14.53 1.90
C GLY A 108 -12.75 15.21 3.26
N HIS A 109 -13.65 14.87 4.20
CA HIS A 109 -13.74 15.51 5.52
C HIS A 109 -13.95 14.51 6.64
N ASN A 110 -13.59 14.92 7.86
CA ASN A 110 -13.78 14.11 9.06
C ASN A 110 -15.25 13.71 9.28
N LEU A 111 -16.21 14.58 8.99
CA LEU A 111 -17.64 14.29 9.19
C LEU A 111 -18.09 13.10 8.35
N SER A 112 -17.79 13.07 7.05
CA SER A 112 -18.13 11.93 6.18
C SER A 112 -17.45 10.65 6.65
N SER A 113 -16.16 10.73 6.99
CA SER A 113 -15.41 9.60 7.55
C SER A 113 -16.08 9.04 8.81
N ASP A 114 -16.42 9.93 9.75
CA ASP A 114 -17.04 9.54 11.03
C ASP A 114 -18.43 8.94 10.84
N LEU A 115 -19.26 9.53 9.99
CA LEU A 115 -20.58 8.99 9.65
C LEU A 115 -20.46 7.57 9.09
N TYR A 116 -19.50 7.33 8.19
CA TYR A 116 -19.26 6.01 7.62
C TYR A 116 -18.82 4.99 8.70
N PHE A 117 -17.78 5.29 9.47
CA PHE A 117 -17.27 4.35 10.48
C PHE A 117 -18.24 4.15 11.65
N ARG A 118 -18.98 5.19 12.06
CA ARG A 118 -20.09 5.03 13.03
C ARG A 118 -21.15 4.10 12.48
N GLY A 119 -21.54 4.27 11.22
CA GLY A 119 -22.50 3.36 10.56
C GLY A 119 -22.02 1.91 10.54
N VAL A 120 -20.74 1.66 10.23
CA VAL A 120 -20.11 0.33 10.30
C VAL A 120 -20.20 -0.26 11.71
N ARG A 121 -19.90 0.54 12.75
CA ARG A 121 -19.97 0.12 14.15
C ARG A 121 -21.40 -0.17 14.60
N GLU A 122 -22.34 0.72 14.34
CA GLU A 122 -23.75 0.55 14.72
C GLU A 122 -24.44 -0.58 13.97
N ALA A 123 -23.93 -0.96 12.78
CA ALA A 123 -24.32 -2.16 12.06
C ALA A 123 -23.79 -3.45 12.70
N GLY A 124 -22.82 -3.36 13.62
CA GLY A 124 -22.11 -4.52 14.15
C GLY A 124 -21.33 -5.27 13.05
N THR A 125 -20.88 -4.56 11.99
CA THR A 125 -20.25 -5.23 10.83
C THR A 125 -18.98 -5.97 11.22
N VAL A 126 -18.08 -5.31 11.96
CA VAL A 126 -16.81 -5.91 12.37
C VAL A 126 -17.01 -7.00 13.39
N GLU A 127 -17.95 -6.85 14.32
CA GLU A 127 -18.34 -7.86 15.30
C GLU A 127 -18.82 -9.15 14.62
N LYS A 128 -19.68 -9.01 13.59
CA LYS A 128 -20.18 -10.15 12.81
C LYS A 128 -19.03 -10.87 12.09
N LEU A 129 -18.11 -10.11 11.45
CA LEU A 129 -16.94 -10.68 10.80
C LEU A 129 -16.00 -11.39 11.79
N LEU A 130 -15.81 -10.84 12.98
CA LEU A 130 -15.04 -11.49 14.05
C LEU A 130 -15.71 -12.75 14.57
N ALA A 131 -17.05 -12.82 14.58
CA ALA A 131 -17.79 -14.00 15.02
C ALA A 131 -17.77 -15.14 13.99
N GLU A 132 -17.59 -14.82 12.69
CA GLU A 132 -17.52 -15.84 11.64
C GLU A 132 -16.40 -16.85 11.92
N PRO A 133 -16.65 -18.16 11.68
CA PRO A 133 -15.61 -19.17 11.75
C PRO A 133 -14.63 -19.07 10.57
N ALA A 134 -13.40 -19.51 10.79
CA ALA A 134 -12.44 -19.66 9.68
C ALA A 134 -12.93 -20.76 8.70
N PRO A 135 -12.67 -20.65 7.38
CA PRO A 135 -11.87 -19.62 6.72
C PRO A 135 -12.60 -18.33 6.37
N ARG A 136 -13.91 -18.21 6.59
CA ARG A 136 -14.70 -17.01 6.26
C ARG A 136 -14.39 -15.84 7.19
N GLY A 137 -14.21 -16.09 8.48
CA GLY A 137 -13.73 -15.12 9.46
C GLY A 137 -12.29 -15.40 9.91
N PRO A 138 -11.74 -14.56 10.81
CA PRO A 138 -10.38 -14.71 11.33
C PRO A 138 -10.22 -15.99 12.16
N SER A 139 -9.07 -16.64 12.04
CA SER A 139 -8.71 -17.80 12.85
C SER A 139 -8.59 -17.44 14.35
N ARG A 140 -8.68 -18.46 15.20
CA ARG A 140 -8.44 -18.31 16.65
C ARG A 140 -7.08 -17.64 16.92
N GLN A 141 -6.03 -17.99 16.18
CA GLN A 141 -4.69 -17.45 16.35
C GLN A 141 -4.65 -15.94 16.04
N VAL A 142 -5.33 -15.51 14.99
CA VAL A 142 -5.43 -14.08 14.64
C VAL A 142 -6.27 -13.33 15.69
N LYS A 143 -7.36 -13.89 16.17
CA LYS A 143 -8.17 -13.29 17.26
C LYS A 143 -7.34 -13.14 18.55
N GLU A 144 -6.50 -14.11 18.88
CA GLU A 144 -5.57 -14.06 20.01
C GLU A 144 -4.50 -12.97 19.82
N LEU A 145 -3.92 -12.83 18.61
CA LEU A 145 -2.99 -11.75 18.26
C LEU A 145 -3.63 -10.37 18.43
N MET A 146 -4.85 -10.17 17.91
CA MET A 146 -5.58 -8.90 18.03
C MET A 146 -5.88 -8.54 19.49
N ARG A 147 -6.33 -9.54 20.28
CA ARG A 147 -6.57 -9.36 21.72
C ARG A 147 -5.29 -8.97 22.46
N GLY A 148 -4.21 -9.68 22.15
CA GLY A 148 -2.91 -9.38 22.73
C GLY A 148 -2.43 -7.99 22.36
N PHE A 149 -2.56 -7.58 21.09
CA PHE A 149 -2.16 -6.26 20.62
C PHE A 149 -2.87 -5.14 21.39
N ALA A 150 -4.20 -5.24 21.55
CA ALA A 150 -4.96 -4.25 22.31
C ALA A 150 -4.48 -4.19 23.78
N ALA A 151 -4.26 -5.35 24.42
CA ALA A 151 -3.75 -5.42 25.79
C ALA A 151 -2.34 -4.81 25.91
N GLY A 152 -1.45 -5.07 24.93
CA GLY A 152 -0.08 -4.53 24.91
C GLY A 152 -0.04 -3.02 24.74
N TYR A 153 -0.82 -2.47 23.81
CA TYR A 153 -0.98 -1.03 23.63
C TYR A 153 -1.49 -0.37 24.92
N ASN A 154 -2.54 -0.93 25.54
CA ASN A 154 -3.12 -0.39 26.77
C ASN A 154 -2.14 -0.47 27.96
N ALA A 155 -1.40 -1.56 28.06
CA ALA A 155 -0.41 -1.74 29.11
C ALA A 155 0.74 -0.71 28.95
N TRP A 156 1.13 -0.40 27.69
CA TRP A 156 2.11 0.65 27.45
C TRP A 156 1.60 2.02 27.89
N LEU A 157 0.37 2.38 27.52
CA LEU A 157 -0.27 3.63 27.94
C LEU A 157 -0.33 3.78 29.46
N ALA A 158 -0.67 2.72 30.17
CA ALA A 158 -0.78 2.73 31.63
C ALA A 158 0.56 2.82 32.36
N GLN A 159 1.67 2.39 31.73
CA GLN A 159 2.97 2.25 32.37
C GLN A 159 4.01 3.25 31.90
N ASN A 160 3.71 4.06 30.88
CA ASN A 160 4.65 5.01 30.29
C ASN A 160 4.03 6.39 30.13
N ARG A 161 4.90 7.40 30.09
CA ARG A 161 4.51 8.77 29.74
C ARG A 161 4.68 9.00 28.25
N ILE A 162 3.70 9.64 27.63
CA ILE A 162 3.79 10.08 26.26
C ILE A 162 4.71 11.32 26.21
N THR A 163 5.82 11.16 25.48
CA THR A 163 6.79 12.24 25.26
C THR A 163 6.66 12.86 23.86
N ASP A 164 5.93 12.22 22.96
CA ASP A 164 5.68 12.73 21.61
C ASP A 164 4.78 13.97 21.67
N PRO A 165 5.27 15.14 21.22
CA PRO A 165 4.52 16.38 21.27
C PRO A 165 3.21 16.34 20.44
N ALA A 166 3.12 15.48 19.45
CA ALA A 166 1.93 15.36 18.59
C ALA A 166 0.67 14.93 19.36
N CYS A 167 0.82 14.23 20.49
CA CYS A 167 -0.34 13.76 21.25
C CYS A 167 -0.14 13.78 22.78
N LYS A 168 0.91 14.44 23.28
CA LYS A 168 1.13 14.59 24.72
C LYS A 168 -0.05 15.30 25.37
N GLY A 169 -0.71 14.61 26.30
CA GLY A 169 -1.87 15.15 27.03
C GLY A 169 -3.17 15.18 26.22
N ALA A 170 -3.19 14.63 25.03
CA ALA A 170 -4.37 14.66 24.16
C ALA A 170 -5.46 13.71 24.65
N ALA A 171 -6.69 14.22 24.79
CA ALA A 171 -7.86 13.48 25.28
C ALA A 171 -8.31 12.32 24.34
N TRP A 172 -7.89 12.36 23.08
CA TRP A 172 -8.19 11.32 22.12
C TRP A 172 -7.26 10.09 22.20
N VAL A 173 -6.15 10.17 22.97
CA VAL A 173 -5.29 9.01 23.24
C VAL A 173 -5.88 8.21 24.40
N ARG A 174 -6.52 7.12 24.06
CA ARG A 174 -7.30 6.30 25.00
C ARG A 174 -7.02 4.82 24.85
N PRO A 175 -7.32 3.99 25.85
CA PRO A 175 -7.29 2.53 25.70
C PRO A 175 -8.12 2.03 24.53
N VAL A 176 -7.68 0.92 23.93
CA VAL A 176 -8.32 0.29 22.78
C VAL A 176 -8.81 -1.11 23.10
N THR A 177 -9.76 -1.61 22.33
CA THR A 177 -10.34 -2.94 22.42
C THR A 177 -9.86 -3.83 21.26
N THR A 178 -10.08 -5.13 21.36
CA THR A 178 -9.89 -6.06 20.24
C THR A 178 -10.70 -5.64 19.01
N LEU A 179 -11.91 -5.09 19.24
CA LEU A 179 -12.77 -4.60 18.17
C LEU A 179 -12.15 -3.40 17.44
N ASP A 180 -11.49 -2.49 18.14
CA ASP A 180 -10.81 -1.34 17.51
C ASP A 180 -9.66 -1.80 16.61
N VAL A 181 -8.90 -2.83 17.07
CA VAL A 181 -7.82 -3.43 16.25
C VAL A 181 -8.40 -4.10 15.00
N ALA A 182 -9.49 -4.84 15.14
CA ALA A 182 -10.18 -5.47 14.02
C ALA A 182 -10.80 -4.43 13.05
N ALA A 183 -11.42 -3.37 13.59
CA ALA A 183 -12.00 -2.27 12.80
C ALA A 183 -10.94 -1.56 11.96
N ARG A 184 -9.72 -1.43 12.48
CA ARG A 184 -8.60 -0.90 11.69
C ARG A 184 -8.21 -1.84 10.53
N GLY A 185 -8.22 -3.15 10.76
CA GLY A 185 -8.03 -4.14 9.69
C GLY A 185 -9.14 -4.07 8.63
N PHE A 186 -10.39 -3.90 9.06
CA PHE A 186 -11.53 -3.68 8.17
C PHE A 186 -11.38 -2.40 7.34
N ALA A 187 -11.01 -1.28 7.97
CA ALA A 187 -10.80 -0.01 7.26
C ALA A 187 -9.75 -0.15 6.14
N LEU A 188 -8.64 -0.86 6.39
CA LEU A 188 -7.64 -1.16 5.36
C LEU A 188 -8.20 -2.08 4.26
N ALA A 189 -9.05 -3.04 4.61
CA ALA A 189 -9.62 -3.95 3.61
C ALA A 189 -10.52 -3.22 2.62
N VAL A 190 -11.40 -2.32 3.09
CA VAL A 190 -12.34 -1.59 2.25
C VAL A 190 -11.77 -0.31 1.62
N LEU A 191 -10.52 0.06 1.93
CA LEU A 191 -9.94 1.35 1.52
C LEU A 191 -9.97 1.55 0.00
N GLY A 192 -9.65 0.52 -0.78
CA GLY A 192 -9.67 0.58 -2.24
C GLY A 192 -11.07 0.41 -2.86
N GLY A 193 -12.04 -0.07 -2.09
CA GLY A 193 -13.43 -0.32 -2.47
C GLY A 193 -14.38 0.75 -1.93
N GLN A 194 -15.19 0.41 -0.95
CA GLN A 194 -16.13 1.35 -0.31
C GLN A 194 -15.47 2.62 0.23
N GLY A 195 -14.20 2.56 0.58
CA GLY A 195 -13.41 3.73 1.00
C GLY A 195 -13.43 4.87 -0.02
N ARG A 196 -13.52 4.55 -1.32
CA ARG A 196 -13.64 5.54 -2.41
C ARG A 196 -15.05 6.14 -2.52
N ALA A 197 -16.03 5.54 -1.89
CA ALA A 197 -17.45 5.93 -1.95
C ALA A 197 -17.95 6.59 -0.66
N VAL A 198 -17.11 6.81 0.34
CA VAL A 198 -17.52 7.28 1.67
C VAL A 198 -18.37 8.56 1.61
N ASP A 199 -17.94 9.57 0.86
CA ASP A 199 -18.68 10.82 0.71
C ASP A 199 -20.03 10.59 0.03
N GLY A 200 -20.05 9.79 -1.04
CA GLY A 200 -21.27 9.44 -1.75
C GLY A 200 -22.26 8.60 -0.92
N ILE A 201 -21.76 7.71 -0.06
CA ILE A 201 -22.57 6.89 0.86
C ILE A 201 -23.24 7.80 1.91
N THR A 202 -22.46 8.69 2.50
CA THR A 202 -22.92 9.55 3.60
C THR A 202 -23.76 10.73 3.14
N ALA A 203 -23.62 11.14 1.87
CA ALA A 203 -24.44 12.16 1.25
C ALA A 203 -25.76 11.61 0.65
N ALA A 204 -25.89 10.29 0.45
CA ALA A 204 -27.01 9.69 -0.24
C ALA A 204 -28.33 9.92 0.50
N GLN A 205 -29.26 10.67 -0.11
CA GLN A 205 -30.63 10.90 0.36
C GLN A 205 -31.61 10.73 -0.80
N PRO A 206 -32.80 10.16 -0.55
CA PRO A 206 -33.84 10.07 -1.57
C PRO A 206 -34.30 11.48 -1.99
N PRO A 207 -34.63 11.69 -3.27
CA PRO A 207 -35.14 12.97 -3.74
C PRO A 207 -36.48 13.32 -3.10
N THR A 208 -36.65 14.59 -2.76
CA THR A 208 -37.90 15.14 -2.19
C THR A 208 -38.91 15.58 -3.24
N THR A 209 -38.45 15.78 -4.48
CA THR A 209 -39.25 16.16 -5.64
C THR A 209 -38.87 15.25 -6.81
N ALA A 210 -39.78 15.11 -7.77
CA ALA A 210 -39.48 14.37 -9.00
C ALA A 210 -38.31 15.03 -9.73
N THR A 211 -37.15 14.40 -9.71
CA THR A 211 -35.94 14.87 -10.39
C THR A 211 -35.56 13.88 -11.49
N THR A 212 -35.42 14.40 -12.70
CA THR A 212 -34.75 13.68 -13.79
C THR A 212 -33.35 14.20 -13.90
N ALA A 213 -32.35 13.35 -13.70
CA ALA A 213 -30.97 13.71 -13.97
C ALA A 213 -30.65 13.46 -15.45
N GLN A 214 -29.98 14.40 -16.08
CA GLN A 214 -29.41 14.17 -17.40
C GLN A 214 -28.31 13.07 -17.29
N ALA A 215 -28.32 12.12 -18.21
CA ALA A 215 -27.27 11.09 -18.25
C ALA A 215 -25.89 11.77 -18.41
N PRO A 216 -24.89 11.40 -17.61
CA PRO A 216 -23.55 11.94 -17.76
C PRO A 216 -22.97 11.65 -19.16
N ASP A 217 -22.14 12.55 -19.69
CA ASP A 217 -21.44 12.31 -20.95
C ASP A 217 -20.55 11.06 -20.87
N ALA A 218 -20.56 10.25 -21.91
CA ALA A 218 -19.83 8.97 -21.92
C ALA A 218 -18.30 9.17 -21.83
N ARG A 219 -17.77 10.22 -22.47
CA ARG A 219 -16.31 10.51 -22.46
C ARG A 219 -15.87 11.02 -21.09
N ASP A 220 -16.65 11.92 -20.50
CA ASP A 220 -16.39 12.44 -19.16
C ASP A 220 -16.50 11.32 -18.10
N THR A 221 -17.49 10.45 -18.23
CA THR A 221 -17.66 9.27 -17.38
C THR A 221 -16.47 8.32 -17.50
N ALA A 222 -16.00 8.03 -18.72
CA ALA A 222 -14.83 7.18 -18.93
C ALA A 222 -13.56 7.80 -18.34
N ARG A 223 -13.38 9.12 -18.48
CA ARG A 223 -12.27 9.86 -17.89
C ARG A 223 -12.34 9.82 -16.38
N ALA A 224 -13.46 10.16 -15.78
CA ALA A 224 -13.68 10.14 -14.34
C ALA A 224 -13.43 8.75 -13.72
N ALA A 225 -13.88 7.68 -14.38
CA ALA A 225 -13.62 6.31 -13.94
C ALA A 225 -12.12 5.94 -13.99
N ARG A 226 -11.41 6.36 -15.05
CA ARG A 226 -9.95 6.15 -15.13
C ARG A 226 -9.20 6.94 -14.06
N GLU A 227 -9.51 8.21 -13.86
CA GLU A 227 -8.88 9.05 -12.84
C GLU A 227 -9.12 8.50 -11.43
N LEU A 228 -10.34 8.06 -11.13
CA LEU A 228 -10.72 7.45 -9.86
C LEU A 228 -9.91 6.21 -9.54
N LEU A 229 -9.66 5.34 -10.53
CA LEU A 229 -9.00 4.05 -10.35
C LEU A 229 -7.50 4.10 -10.66
N ALA A 230 -7.03 5.20 -11.25
CA ALA A 230 -5.60 5.43 -11.41
C ALA A 230 -4.90 5.53 -10.04
N SER A 231 -3.65 5.16 -10.01
CA SER A 231 -2.80 5.51 -8.86
C SER A 231 -2.66 7.04 -8.82
N ASP A 232 -2.92 7.62 -7.66
CA ASP A 232 -2.71 9.06 -7.42
C ASP A 232 -1.22 9.46 -7.36
N GLY A 233 -0.31 8.53 -7.68
CA GLY A 233 1.13 8.70 -7.58
C GLY A 233 1.66 8.68 -6.14
N THR A 234 0.80 8.77 -5.13
CA THR A 234 1.23 8.83 -3.72
C THR A 234 1.61 7.47 -3.15
N MET A 235 1.04 6.38 -3.70
CA MET A 235 1.38 5.01 -3.33
C MET A 235 1.82 4.21 -4.55
N GLY A 236 2.62 3.21 -4.28
CA GLY A 236 3.08 2.29 -5.29
C GLY A 236 3.98 1.23 -4.66
N SER A 237 4.71 0.51 -5.46
CA SER A 237 5.72 -0.44 -5.01
C SER A 237 6.52 -0.95 -6.21
N ASN A 238 7.73 -1.44 -5.93
CA ASN A 238 8.42 -2.39 -6.80
C ASN A 238 8.70 -3.67 -6.02
N ALA A 239 8.57 -4.80 -6.66
CA ALA A 239 9.03 -6.06 -6.09
C ALA A 239 9.53 -6.99 -7.20
N VAL A 240 10.66 -7.64 -6.96
CA VAL A 240 11.19 -8.67 -7.84
C VAL A 240 11.68 -9.88 -7.07
N ALA A 241 11.34 -11.05 -7.57
CA ALA A 241 11.88 -12.34 -7.17
C ALA A 241 12.74 -12.91 -8.30
N PHE A 242 13.93 -13.40 -7.98
CA PHE A 242 14.82 -14.10 -8.90
C PHE A 242 14.92 -15.56 -8.50
N SER A 243 14.85 -16.46 -9.49
CA SER A 243 14.96 -17.89 -9.27
C SER A 243 16.43 -18.33 -9.10
N GLY A 244 16.62 -19.52 -8.54
CA GLY A 244 17.93 -20.12 -8.38
C GLY A 244 18.72 -20.25 -9.70
N THR A 245 18.04 -20.28 -10.84
CA THR A 245 18.71 -20.35 -12.16
C THR A 245 19.48 -19.08 -12.53
N THR A 246 19.13 -17.95 -11.92
CA THR A 246 19.76 -16.64 -12.17
C THR A 246 20.73 -16.22 -11.07
N THR A 247 20.80 -16.93 -9.96
CA THR A 247 21.59 -16.56 -8.79
C THR A 247 22.93 -17.31 -8.71
N ALA A 248 23.86 -16.78 -7.96
CA ALA A 248 25.21 -17.35 -7.82
C ALA A 248 25.24 -18.70 -7.10
N ASN A 249 24.24 -19.01 -6.29
CA ASN A 249 24.23 -20.17 -5.40
C ASN A 249 23.01 -21.09 -5.56
N GLY A 250 22.21 -20.90 -6.61
CA GLY A 250 21.04 -21.73 -6.89
C GLY A 250 19.83 -21.48 -5.97
N ARG A 251 19.84 -20.42 -5.14
CA ARG A 251 18.78 -20.09 -4.19
C ARG A 251 18.05 -18.82 -4.64
N GLY A 252 16.78 -18.67 -4.24
CA GLY A 252 16.03 -17.48 -4.62
C GLY A 252 16.56 -16.20 -4.00
N LEU A 253 16.21 -15.07 -4.64
CA LEU A 253 16.45 -13.72 -4.12
C LEU A 253 15.17 -12.91 -4.22
N LEU A 254 14.92 -12.01 -3.25
CA LEU A 254 13.81 -11.08 -3.26
C LEU A 254 14.29 -9.66 -2.96
N LEU A 255 13.89 -8.70 -3.80
CA LEU A 255 13.92 -7.28 -3.50
C LEU A 255 12.50 -6.77 -3.37
N GLY A 256 12.16 -6.16 -2.24
CA GLY A 256 10.89 -5.52 -1.98
C GLY A 256 11.09 -4.04 -1.66
N ASN A 257 10.35 -3.19 -2.37
CA ASN A 257 10.37 -1.73 -2.22
C ASN A 257 8.95 -1.17 -2.31
N PRO A 258 8.14 -1.23 -1.24
CA PRO A 258 6.85 -0.55 -1.19
C PRO A 258 7.05 0.97 -1.11
N HIS A 259 6.26 1.71 -1.91
CA HIS A 259 6.20 3.17 -1.90
C HIS A 259 4.95 3.58 -1.13
N TYR A 260 5.16 4.02 0.09
CA TYR A 260 4.09 4.33 1.03
C TYR A 260 4.32 5.69 1.70
N PRO A 261 3.27 6.27 2.33
CA PRO A 261 3.45 7.50 3.08
C PRO A 261 4.51 7.37 4.18
N TRP A 262 5.30 8.42 4.36
CA TRP A 262 6.30 8.51 5.44
C TRP A 262 5.71 9.04 6.73
N GLN A 263 4.45 9.46 6.69
CA GLN A 263 3.66 9.98 7.81
C GLN A 263 2.31 9.24 7.87
N GLY A 264 1.63 9.33 9.00
CA GLY A 264 0.29 8.75 9.19
C GLY A 264 0.27 7.23 9.38
N GLY A 265 -0.92 6.68 9.44
CA GLY A 265 -1.20 5.30 9.88
C GLY A 265 -0.87 4.19 8.89
N ARG A 266 -0.57 4.51 7.60
CA ARG A 266 -0.14 3.51 6.61
C ARG A 266 1.38 3.29 6.57
N ARG A 267 2.11 3.79 7.54
CA ARG A 267 3.55 3.52 7.68
C ARG A 267 3.80 2.05 8.01
N PHE A 268 4.91 1.52 7.52
CA PHE A 268 5.48 0.27 8.02
C PHE A 268 6.24 0.50 9.32
N TRP A 269 6.28 -0.54 10.14
CA TRP A 269 7.07 -0.64 11.35
C TRP A 269 7.77 -1.99 11.34
N GLN A 270 9.08 -2.01 11.51
CA GLN A 270 9.89 -3.20 11.40
C GLN A 270 9.95 -3.97 12.71
N SER A 271 9.86 -5.30 12.66
CA SER A 271 10.06 -6.18 13.81
C SER A 271 10.45 -7.60 13.41
N GLN A 272 10.92 -8.38 14.40
CA GLN A 272 10.91 -9.84 14.34
C GLN A 272 9.97 -10.40 15.40
N GLN A 273 9.20 -11.40 15.02
CA GLN A 273 8.18 -12.05 15.84
C GLN A 273 8.51 -13.54 15.99
N THR A 274 8.67 -14.01 17.24
CA THR A 274 9.08 -15.38 17.53
C THR A 274 8.17 -16.03 18.57
N ILE A 275 7.60 -17.19 18.23
CA ILE A 275 7.08 -18.18 19.17
C ILE A 275 7.97 -19.41 19.03
N PRO A 276 8.82 -19.73 20.03
CA PRO A 276 9.78 -20.82 19.90
C PRO A 276 9.15 -22.13 19.41
N GLY A 277 9.76 -22.73 18.40
CA GLY A 277 9.27 -23.96 17.75
C GLY A 277 8.03 -23.82 16.85
N LYS A 278 7.39 -22.63 16.78
CA LYS A 278 6.13 -22.43 16.03
C LYS A 278 6.17 -21.31 15.00
N LEU A 279 6.86 -20.23 15.29
CA LEU A 279 6.91 -19.05 14.44
C LEU A 279 8.25 -18.33 14.62
N ASN A 280 8.88 -17.95 13.53
CA ASN A 280 9.99 -17.01 13.51
C ASN A 280 9.97 -16.24 12.18
N VAL A 281 9.61 -14.96 12.20
CA VAL A 281 9.41 -14.12 11.04
C VAL A 281 9.91 -12.71 11.33
N ALA A 282 10.60 -12.11 10.35
CA ALA A 282 11.03 -10.72 10.41
C ALA A 282 10.49 -9.94 9.21
N GLY A 283 10.20 -8.64 9.42
CA GLY A 283 9.70 -7.81 8.34
C GLY A 283 9.03 -6.53 8.82
N GLY A 284 8.32 -5.88 7.88
CA GLY A 284 7.51 -4.70 8.10
C GLY A 284 6.03 -5.05 8.27
N SER A 285 5.41 -4.48 9.28
CA SER A 285 3.96 -4.51 9.51
C SER A 285 3.39 -3.13 9.28
N LEU A 286 2.23 -3.02 8.64
CA LEU A 286 1.47 -1.76 8.71
C LEU A 286 1.10 -1.48 10.17
N LEU A 287 1.20 -0.21 10.60
CA LEU A 287 0.89 0.18 11.97
C LEU A 287 -0.50 -0.33 12.41
N GLY A 288 -0.58 -0.80 13.65
CA GLY A 288 -1.80 -1.41 14.18
C GLY A 288 -2.04 -2.87 13.74
N SER A 289 -1.19 -3.44 12.89
CA SER A 289 -1.22 -4.87 12.59
C SER A 289 -0.37 -5.65 13.59
N ALA A 290 -0.89 -6.79 14.04
CA ALA A 290 -0.17 -7.73 14.89
C ALA A 290 0.63 -8.78 14.10
N THR A 291 0.56 -8.76 12.77
CA THR A 291 1.25 -9.71 11.87
C THR A 291 2.22 -8.98 10.94
N VAL A 292 3.27 -9.65 10.51
CA VAL A 292 4.21 -9.13 9.50
C VAL A 292 3.52 -9.15 8.13
N SER A 293 3.44 -7.97 7.49
CA SER A 293 2.80 -7.81 6.18
C SER A 293 3.76 -8.17 5.04
N ILE A 294 4.96 -7.62 5.04
CA ILE A 294 6.04 -7.85 4.08
C ILE A 294 7.26 -8.34 4.86
N GLY A 295 7.87 -9.44 4.46
CA GLY A 295 8.97 -9.96 5.25
C GLY A 295 9.59 -11.25 4.76
N HIS A 296 10.26 -11.92 5.67
CA HIS A 296 10.95 -13.18 5.42
C HIS A 296 11.01 -14.04 6.67
N ASN A 297 11.16 -15.34 6.45
CA ASN A 297 11.53 -16.30 7.46
C ASN A 297 12.78 -17.10 7.01
N ALA A 298 13.07 -18.22 7.62
CA ALA A 298 14.22 -19.04 7.25
C ALA A 298 14.13 -19.64 5.84
N HIS A 299 12.94 -19.67 5.23
CA HIS A 299 12.65 -20.45 4.02
C HIS A 299 12.16 -19.62 2.85
N VAL A 300 11.41 -18.56 3.09
CA VAL A 300 10.74 -17.76 2.07
C VAL A 300 10.75 -16.27 2.44
N ALA A 301 10.85 -15.43 1.42
CA ALA A 301 10.66 -13.99 1.50
C ALA A 301 9.54 -13.57 0.56
N TRP A 302 8.76 -12.55 0.97
CA TRP A 302 7.65 -12.03 0.17
C TRP A 302 7.54 -10.52 0.29
N SER A 303 7.01 -9.91 -0.76
CA SER A 303 6.63 -8.51 -0.82
C SER A 303 5.29 -8.36 -1.51
N HIS A 304 4.69 -7.18 -1.36
CA HIS A 304 3.46 -6.82 -2.02
C HIS A 304 3.65 -5.60 -2.89
N THR A 305 2.89 -5.55 -3.99
CA THR A 305 2.73 -4.34 -4.80
C THR A 305 1.25 -4.01 -4.90
N VAL A 306 0.90 -2.72 -4.95
CA VAL A 306 -0.49 -2.32 -5.19
C VAL A 306 -0.93 -2.88 -6.55
N ALA A 307 -2.07 -3.56 -6.58
CA ALA A 307 -2.59 -4.23 -7.76
C ALA A 307 -3.55 -3.33 -8.55
N THR A 308 -3.69 -3.59 -9.84
CA THR A 308 -4.59 -2.87 -10.75
C THR A 308 -6.03 -3.39 -10.73
N GLY A 309 -6.29 -4.51 -10.06
CA GLY A 309 -7.64 -5.07 -10.01
C GLY A 309 -8.62 -4.14 -9.31
N VAL A 310 -9.84 -4.05 -9.84
CA VAL A 310 -10.90 -3.16 -9.36
C VAL A 310 -11.70 -3.85 -8.25
N PRO A 311 -11.55 -3.44 -6.97
CA PRO A 311 -12.07 -4.19 -5.83
C PRO A 311 -13.56 -3.92 -5.53
N LEU A 312 -14.25 -3.19 -6.39
CA LEU A 312 -15.67 -2.86 -6.26
C LEU A 312 -16.38 -2.92 -7.61
N ASN A 313 -17.69 -3.01 -7.57
CA ASN A 313 -18.57 -2.69 -8.70
C ASN A 313 -19.80 -1.93 -8.22
N LEU A 314 -20.51 -1.33 -9.15
CA LEU A 314 -21.80 -0.66 -8.89
C LEU A 314 -22.96 -1.48 -9.45
N HIS A 315 -24.15 -1.32 -8.83
CA HIS A 315 -25.41 -1.74 -9.39
C HIS A 315 -26.29 -0.50 -9.58
N GLN A 316 -26.76 -0.26 -10.79
CA GLN A 316 -27.77 0.74 -11.07
C GLN A 316 -29.14 0.12 -10.76
N LEU A 317 -29.90 0.80 -9.91
CA LEU A 317 -31.20 0.36 -9.45
C LEU A 317 -32.30 1.02 -10.27
N THR A 318 -33.32 0.26 -10.64
CA THR A 318 -34.58 0.78 -11.14
C THR A 318 -35.51 0.97 -9.95
N LEU A 319 -35.99 2.19 -9.71
CA LEU A 319 -36.79 2.54 -8.54
C LEU A 319 -38.29 2.56 -8.89
N ASP A 320 -39.11 2.35 -7.87
CA ASP A 320 -40.54 2.63 -7.91
C ASP A 320 -40.74 4.18 -7.96
N PRO A 321 -41.31 4.73 -9.04
CA PRO A 321 -41.47 6.18 -9.13
C PRO A 321 -42.34 6.80 -8.01
N ALA A 322 -43.23 6.00 -7.41
CA ALA A 322 -44.06 6.43 -6.31
C ALA A 322 -43.30 6.43 -4.96
N ASN A 323 -42.21 5.68 -4.88
CA ASN A 323 -41.41 5.60 -3.66
C ASN A 323 -39.94 5.33 -4.00
N PRO A 324 -39.06 6.33 -4.11
CA PRO A 324 -37.65 6.17 -4.51
C PRO A 324 -36.78 5.41 -3.47
N THR A 325 -37.34 4.93 -2.38
CA THR A 325 -36.68 4.02 -1.44
C THR A 325 -37.08 2.55 -1.66
N VAL A 326 -37.82 2.25 -2.74
CA VAL A 326 -38.17 0.91 -3.21
C VAL A 326 -37.52 0.70 -4.57
N TYR A 327 -36.83 -0.39 -4.75
CA TYR A 327 -36.20 -0.78 -6.02
C TYR A 327 -36.78 -2.10 -6.53
N LEU A 328 -36.72 -2.32 -7.83
CA LEU A 328 -37.25 -3.52 -8.47
C LEU A 328 -36.16 -4.52 -8.81
N VAL A 329 -36.42 -5.80 -8.54
CA VAL A 329 -35.60 -6.93 -8.99
C VAL A 329 -36.50 -7.96 -9.63
N ASP A 330 -36.30 -8.24 -10.91
CA ASP A 330 -37.18 -9.09 -11.73
C ASP A 330 -38.66 -8.70 -11.61
N GLY A 331 -38.90 -7.38 -11.61
CA GLY A 331 -40.25 -6.79 -11.48
C GLY A 331 -40.83 -6.83 -10.06
N LYS A 332 -40.13 -7.39 -9.08
CA LYS A 332 -40.58 -7.47 -7.69
C LYS A 332 -40.00 -6.31 -6.86
N PRO A 333 -40.84 -5.63 -6.07
CA PRO A 333 -40.38 -4.52 -5.23
C PRO A 333 -39.62 -5.00 -4.01
N GLU A 334 -38.45 -4.37 -3.76
CA GLU A 334 -37.64 -4.55 -2.55
C GLU A 334 -37.43 -3.20 -1.88
N ARG A 335 -37.56 -3.17 -0.54
CA ARG A 335 -37.34 -1.94 0.24
C ARG A 335 -35.88 -1.79 0.61
N MET A 336 -35.37 -0.59 0.46
CA MET A 336 -34.07 -0.23 1.04
C MET A 336 -34.15 -0.26 2.57
N THR A 337 -33.11 -0.73 3.23
CA THR A 337 -32.95 -0.58 4.68
C THR A 337 -32.27 0.74 4.99
N LYS A 338 -32.62 1.35 6.11
CA LYS A 338 -32.06 2.64 6.52
C LYS A 338 -31.56 2.61 7.96
N ARG A 339 -30.55 3.43 8.22
CA ARG A 339 -30.01 3.68 9.57
C ARG A 339 -29.64 5.13 9.71
N THR A 340 -30.14 5.78 10.76
CA THR A 340 -29.69 7.13 11.11
C THR A 340 -28.48 7.03 12.02
N VAL A 341 -27.41 7.66 11.62
CA VAL A 341 -26.12 7.70 12.32
C VAL A 341 -25.91 9.11 12.85
N THR A 342 -25.48 9.22 14.12
CA THR A 342 -25.20 10.51 14.76
C THR A 342 -23.72 10.60 15.16
N VAL A 343 -23.09 11.70 14.80
CA VAL A 343 -21.68 12.02 15.07
C VAL A 343 -21.61 13.27 15.92
N ALA A 344 -20.89 13.20 17.04
CA ALA A 344 -20.54 14.37 17.83
C ALA A 344 -19.48 15.21 17.11
N VAL A 345 -19.64 16.51 17.07
CA VAL A 345 -18.70 17.43 16.44
C VAL A 345 -18.08 18.37 17.49
N LYS A 346 -16.88 18.83 17.21
CA LYS A 346 -16.19 19.81 18.06
C LYS A 346 -16.93 21.15 18.00
N ASP A 347 -17.16 21.73 19.16
CA ASP A 347 -17.72 23.07 19.31
C ASP A 347 -19.07 23.28 18.58
N GLY A 348 -19.89 22.19 18.42
CA GLY A 348 -21.18 22.25 17.72
C GLY A 348 -22.16 21.15 18.15
N GLU A 349 -23.37 21.23 17.60
CA GLU A 349 -24.39 20.21 17.81
C GLU A 349 -24.10 18.93 17.04
N PRO A 350 -24.46 17.75 17.59
CA PRO A 350 -24.27 16.49 16.89
C PRO A 350 -24.96 16.46 15.53
N VAL A 351 -24.28 15.94 14.53
CA VAL A 351 -24.81 15.84 13.16
C VAL A 351 -25.34 14.44 12.89
N SER A 352 -26.60 14.36 12.44
CA SER A 352 -27.27 13.10 12.08
C SER A 352 -27.43 12.98 10.57
N ARG A 353 -27.22 11.78 10.03
CA ARG A 353 -27.48 11.42 8.62
C ARG A 353 -28.09 10.04 8.54
N THR A 354 -29.08 9.88 7.64
CA THR A 354 -29.63 8.57 7.32
C THR A 354 -28.81 7.97 6.19
N GLN A 355 -28.34 6.76 6.38
CA GLN A 355 -27.67 5.96 5.37
C GLN A 355 -28.62 4.87 4.87
N TRP A 356 -28.47 4.45 3.62
CA TRP A 356 -29.40 3.55 2.93
C TRP A 356 -28.66 2.35 2.35
N TRP A 357 -29.24 1.17 2.48
CA TRP A 357 -28.69 -0.08 1.96
C TRP A 357 -29.67 -0.86 1.12
N THR A 358 -29.15 -1.56 0.13
CA THR A 358 -29.83 -2.55 -0.70
C THR A 358 -29.21 -3.92 -0.50
N ARG A 359 -29.72 -4.94 -1.19
CA ARG A 359 -29.09 -6.27 -1.27
C ARG A 359 -27.68 -6.22 -1.86
N TYR A 360 -27.37 -5.21 -2.65
CA TYR A 360 -26.08 -5.04 -3.35
C TYR A 360 -25.05 -4.27 -2.53
N GLY A 361 -25.46 -3.58 -1.49
CA GLY A 361 -24.61 -2.74 -0.66
C GLY A 361 -25.22 -1.37 -0.37
N PRO A 362 -24.44 -0.41 0.18
CA PRO A 362 -24.95 0.93 0.46
C PRO A 362 -25.27 1.70 -0.81
N VAL A 363 -26.31 2.54 -0.75
CA VAL A 363 -26.66 3.50 -1.79
C VAL A 363 -25.60 4.60 -1.81
N VAL A 364 -25.23 5.04 -3.01
CA VAL A 364 -24.15 6.00 -3.22
C VAL A 364 -24.53 7.05 -4.26
N THR A 365 -24.16 8.32 -4.02
CA THR A 365 -24.42 9.44 -4.94
C THR A 365 -23.18 9.95 -5.67
N SER A 366 -22.03 9.46 -5.31
CA SER A 366 -20.77 9.69 -6.03
C SER A 366 -19.75 8.60 -5.73
N LEU A 367 -18.81 8.40 -6.63
CA LEU A 367 -17.63 7.58 -6.41
C LEU A 367 -16.39 8.46 -6.57
N GLY A 368 -15.69 8.74 -5.46
CA GLY A 368 -14.73 9.84 -5.39
C GLY A 368 -15.39 11.18 -5.69
N ALA A 369 -14.56 12.19 -5.97
CA ALA A 369 -15.05 13.53 -6.33
C ALA A 369 -15.48 13.64 -7.80
N SER A 370 -15.00 12.75 -8.68
CA SER A 370 -15.09 12.91 -10.13
C SER A 370 -16.22 12.14 -10.80
N LEU A 371 -16.82 11.11 -10.16
CA LEU A 371 -17.88 10.31 -10.76
C LEU A 371 -19.22 10.51 -10.03
N PRO A 372 -20.10 11.43 -10.47
CA PRO A 372 -21.42 11.62 -9.91
C PRO A 372 -22.37 10.47 -10.26
N LEU A 373 -23.20 10.06 -9.30
CA LEU A 373 -24.16 8.95 -9.37
C LEU A 373 -25.49 9.39 -8.77
N PRO A 374 -26.24 10.26 -9.44
CA PRO A 374 -27.41 10.91 -8.84
C PRO A 374 -28.50 9.92 -8.45
N TRP A 375 -29.08 10.11 -7.26
CA TRP A 375 -30.29 9.44 -6.84
C TRP A 375 -31.49 10.26 -7.32
N THR A 376 -32.25 9.70 -8.28
CA THR A 376 -33.44 10.32 -8.88
C THR A 376 -34.72 9.62 -8.41
N SER A 377 -35.89 10.02 -8.94
CA SER A 377 -37.13 9.32 -8.66
C SER A 377 -37.21 7.91 -9.27
N THR A 378 -36.39 7.61 -10.29
CA THR A 378 -36.42 6.33 -11.02
C THR A 378 -35.10 5.54 -10.96
N THR A 379 -34.00 6.16 -10.53
CA THR A 379 -32.69 5.57 -10.58
C THR A 379 -31.88 5.90 -9.33
N ALA A 380 -31.17 4.93 -8.79
CA ALA A 380 -30.12 5.10 -7.78
C ALA A 380 -28.98 4.10 -8.04
N TYR A 381 -27.90 4.22 -7.30
CA TYR A 381 -26.74 3.34 -7.42
C TYR A 381 -26.36 2.76 -6.07
N ALA A 382 -25.97 1.48 -6.06
CA ALA A 382 -25.43 0.81 -4.89
C ALA A 382 -24.01 0.32 -5.15
N VAL A 383 -23.12 0.48 -4.18
CA VAL A 383 -21.73 0.00 -4.28
C VAL A 383 -21.59 -1.36 -3.63
N ASN A 384 -21.12 -2.33 -4.41
CA ASN A 384 -20.72 -3.64 -3.92
C ASN A 384 -19.21 -3.68 -3.76
N ASP A 385 -18.74 -4.01 -2.56
CA ASP A 385 -17.34 -4.26 -2.23
C ASP A 385 -17.24 -5.57 -1.44
N PRO A 386 -16.72 -6.63 -2.04
CA PRO A 386 -16.58 -7.92 -1.36
C PRO A 386 -15.60 -7.86 -0.17
N ASN A 387 -14.73 -6.85 -0.10
CA ASN A 387 -13.86 -6.61 1.05
C ASN A 387 -14.61 -6.11 2.29
N ALA A 388 -15.85 -5.63 2.15
CA ALA A 388 -16.74 -5.37 3.28
C ALA A 388 -17.11 -6.65 4.07
N LEU A 389 -16.85 -7.83 3.48
CA LEU A 389 -17.00 -9.14 4.11
C LEU A 389 -15.65 -9.83 4.39
N ASN A 390 -14.55 -9.05 4.40
CA ASN A 390 -13.20 -9.59 4.48
C ASN A 390 -12.42 -9.06 5.71
N LEU A 391 -12.15 -9.96 6.65
CA LEU A 391 -11.25 -9.69 7.78
C LEU A 391 -10.12 -10.74 7.85
N ARG A 392 -9.73 -11.32 6.71
CA ARG A 392 -8.82 -12.47 6.59
C ARG A 392 -7.37 -12.12 6.25
N ALA A 393 -7.07 -10.83 6.01
CA ALA A 393 -5.72 -10.40 5.62
C ALA A 393 -4.64 -10.85 6.62
N SER A 394 -4.94 -10.78 7.92
CA SER A 394 -4.00 -11.23 8.97
C SER A 394 -3.81 -12.75 8.97
N ASP A 395 -4.80 -13.54 8.56
CA ASP A 395 -4.64 -15.00 8.39
C ASP A 395 -3.73 -15.33 7.22
N THR A 396 -3.87 -14.58 6.11
CA THR A 396 -2.96 -14.70 4.96
C THR A 396 -1.51 -14.40 5.38
N ALA A 397 -1.28 -13.28 6.07
CA ALA A 397 0.03 -12.88 6.57
C ALA A 397 0.61 -13.88 7.58
N LEU A 398 -0.22 -14.44 8.47
CA LEU A 398 0.20 -15.49 9.39
C LEU A 398 0.54 -16.79 8.66
N GLY A 399 -0.16 -17.09 7.57
CA GLY A 399 0.17 -18.21 6.68
C GLY A 399 1.55 -18.03 6.04
N PHE A 400 1.85 -16.85 5.51
CA PHE A 400 3.17 -16.52 4.97
C PHE A 400 4.27 -16.63 6.02
N SER A 401 4.00 -16.14 7.22
CA SER A 401 4.95 -16.21 8.34
C SER A 401 5.36 -17.64 8.69
N LYS A 402 4.52 -18.62 8.38
CA LYS A 402 4.74 -20.08 8.61
C LYS A 402 5.17 -20.84 7.36
N ALA A 403 5.16 -20.20 6.20
CA ALA A 403 5.44 -20.85 4.92
C ALA A 403 6.89 -21.36 4.85
N ARG A 404 7.09 -22.49 4.19
CA ARG A 404 8.39 -23.13 3.95
C ARG A 404 8.91 -22.93 2.52
N GLY A 405 8.09 -22.31 1.66
CA GLY A 405 8.43 -22.02 0.27
C GLY A 405 7.31 -21.25 -0.40
N THR A 406 7.52 -20.92 -1.67
CA THR A 406 6.57 -20.17 -2.50
C THR A 406 5.24 -20.90 -2.67
N ARG A 407 5.26 -22.24 -2.66
CA ARG A 407 4.04 -23.07 -2.71
C ARG A 407 3.15 -22.82 -1.50
N ASP A 408 3.70 -22.81 -0.29
CA ASP A 408 2.92 -22.58 0.93
C ASP A 408 2.35 -21.16 0.98
N VAL A 409 3.08 -20.17 0.41
CA VAL A 409 2.59 -18.80 0.22
C VAL A 409 1.35 -18.81 -0.66
N LEU A 410 1.41 -19.48 -1.82
CA LEU A 410 0.26 -19.61 -2.74
C LEU A 410 -0.90 -20.37 -2.10
N ASP A 411 -0.64 -21.45 -1.39
CA ASP A 411 -1.67 -22.25 -0.70
C ASP A 411 -2.34 -21.45 0.44
N SER A 412 -1.58 -20.56 1.11
CA SER A 412 -2.17 -19.62 2.08
C SER A 412 -3.12 -18.63 1.41
N LEU A 413 -2.72 -18.04 0.28
CA LEU A 413 -3.56 -17.13 -0.50
C LEU A 413 -4.85 -17.82 -0.97
N LYS A 414 -4.74 -19.03 -1.51
CA LYS A 414 -5.90 -19.81 -1.97
C LYS A 414 -6.88 -20.12 -0.83
N ARG A 415 -6.36 -20.51 0.31
CA ARG A 415 -7.19 -20.91 1.45
C ARG A 415 -7.91 -19.74 2.11
N THR A 416 -7.25 -18.59 2.21
CA THR A 416 -7.77 -17.45 2.96
C THR A 416 -8.45 -16.40 2.08
N GLN A 417 -7.98 -16.21 0.86
CA GLN A 417 -8.40 -15.12 -0.03
C GLN A 417 -8.62 -13.81 0.76
N GLY A 418 -7.58 -13.40 1.52
CA GLY A 418 -7.72 -12.32 2.48
C GLY A 418 -7.11 -10.99 2.04
N LEU A 419 -6.25 -10.95 1.01
CA LEU A 419 -5.59 -9.72 0.57
C LEU A 419 -6.53 -8.85 -0.27
N PRO A 420 -6.74 -7.55 0.11
CA PRO A 420 -7.78 -6.76 -0.51
C PRO A 420 -7.38 -6.11 -1.84
N TRP A 421 -6.15 -5.61 -2.00
CA TRP A 421 -5.76 -4.75 -3.12
C TRP A 421 -4.27 -4.82 -3.47
N VAL A 422 -3.63 -5.95 -3.20
CA VAL A 422 -2.20 -6.13 -3.49
C VAL A 422 -1.90 -7.43 -4.24
N ASN A 423 -0.87 -7.38 -5.08
CA ASN A 423 -0.18 -8.54 -5.63
C ASN A 423 0.77 -9.12 -4.58
N THR A 424 1.20 -10.35 -4.77
CA THR A 424 2.26 -11.01 -3.98
C THR A 424 3.38 -11.45 -4.90
N VAL A 425 4.62 -11.06 -4.53
CA VAL A 425 5.87 -11.52 -5.15
C VAL A 425 6.66 -12.25 -4.08
N ALA A 426 7.16 -13.46 -4.37
CA ALA A 426 7.92 -14.25 -3.41
C ALA A 426 9.05 -15.04 -4.06
N ALA A 427 10.10 -15.28 -3.27
CA ALA A 427 11.19 -16.20 -3.59
C ALA A 427 11.51 -17.06 -2.37
N ASP A 428 12.03 -18.27 -2.59
CA ASP A 428 12.37 -19.17 -1.49
C ASP A 428 13.81 -19.70 -1.53
N SER A 429 14.20 -20.28 -0.41
CA SER A 429 15.54 -20.80 -0.19
C SER A 429 15.90 -21.99 -1.09
N THR A 430 14.95 -22.56 -1.83
CA THR A 430 15.15 -23.65 -2.79
C THR A 430 15.22 -23.18 -4.23
N GLY A 431 15.05 -21.85 -4.46
CA GLY A 431 15.23 -21.23 -5.76
C GLY A 431 13.94 -21.04 -6.58
N HIS A 432 12.76 -21.25 -5.98
CA HIS A 432 11.49 -21.01 -6.64
C HIS A 432 11.05 -19.55 -6.54
N THR A 433 10.29 -19.10 -7.54
CA THR A 433 9.67 -17.77 -7.61
C THR A 433 8.17 -17.85 -7.75
N LEU A 434 7.50 -16.82 -7.28
CA LEU A 434 6.05 -16.64 -7.39
C LEU A 434 5.70 -15.18 -7.64
N PHE A 435 4.85 -14.93 -8.62
CA PHE A 435 4.01 -13.75 -8.70
C PHE A 435 2.55 -14.18 -8.72
N THR A 436 1.67 -13.49 -7.99
CA THR A 436 0.23 -13.71 -8.12
C THR A 436 -0.57 -12.48 -7.76
N GLN A 437 -1.63 -12.22 -8.52
CA GLN A 437 -2.65 -11.22 -8.23
C GLN A 437 -3.82 -11.85 -7.48
N SER A 438 -3.53 -12.47 -6.33
CA SER A 438 -4.53 -13.14 -5.49
C SER A 438 -5.20 -12.16 -4.53
N GLN A 439 -5.84 -11.12 -5.06
CA GLN A 439 -6.62 -10.15 -4.30
C GLN A 439 -8.12 -10.51 -4.32
N VAL A 440 -8.86 -9.97 -3.34
CA VAL A 440 -10.33 -10.11 -3.27
C VAL A 440 -10.97 -9.14 -4.24
N LEU A 441 -11.54 -9.65 -5.32
CA LEU A 441 -12.24 -8.88 -6.36
C LEU A 441 -13.67 -9.39 -6.54
N PRO A 442 -14.62 -8.51 -6.89
CA PRO A 442 -15.95 -8.93 -7.31
C PRO A 442 -15.82 -9.81 -8.56
N ARG A 443 -16.61 -10.88 -8.62
CA ARG A 443 -16.60 -11.84 -9.73
C ARG A 443 -17.26 -11.24 -10.99
N ILE A 444 -16.59 -10.24 -11.54
CA ILE A 444 -16.99 -9.61 -12.81
C ILE A 444 -16.22 -10.28 -13.94
N THR A 445 -16.88 -11.25 -14.59
CA THR A 445 -16.36 -11.80 -15.86
C THR A 445 -16.68 -10.83 -17.00
N ASP A 446 -15.87 -10.87 -18.07
CA ASP A 446 -16.11 -10.05 -19.26
C ASP A 446 -17.47 -10.39 -19.90
N GLU A 447 -17.92 -11.64 -19.76
CA GLU A 447 -19.26 -12.07 -20.21
C GLU A 447 -20.35 -11.42 -19.37
N LEU A 448 -20.25 -11.45 -18.04
CA LEU A 448 -21.20 -10.80 -17.14
C LEU A 448 -21.24 -9.28 -17.41
N ALA A 449 -20.07 -8.66 -17.55
CA ALA A 449 -20.00 -7.24 -17.89
C ALA A 449 -20.66 -6.92 -19.22
N ARG A 450 -20.46 -7.76 -20.24
CA ARG A 450 -21.04 -7.58 -21.57
C ARG A 450 -22.58 -7.72 -21.56
N SER A 451 -23.12 -8.70 -20.83
CA SER A 451 -24.57 -9.02 -20.82
C SER A 451 -25.37 -8.18 -19.82
N CYS A 452 -24.72 -7.60 -18.80
CA CYS A 452 -25.36 -6.98 -17.66
C CYS A 452 -24.98 -5.52 -17.41
N SER A 453 -24.04 -4.95 -18.18
CA SER A 453 -23.69 -3.53 -17.99
C SER A 453 -24.81 -2.60 -18.44
N THR A 454 -25.09 -1.61 -17.62
CA THR A 454 -25.89 -0.44 -17.98
C THR A 454 -25.13 0.42 -19.01
N PRO A 455 -25.77 1.43 -19.62
CA PRO A 455 -25.08 2.35 -20.55
C PRO A 455 -23.80 2.97 -19.95
N LEU A 456 -23.82 3.34 -18.68
CA LEU A 456 -22.61 3.81 -17.98
C LEU A 456 -21.56 2.69 -17.85
N GLY A 457 -21.99 1.48 -17.49
CA GLY A 457 -21.11 0.32 -17.36
C GLY A 457 -20.46 -0.09 -18.69
N GLN A 458 -21.14 0.07 -19.80
CA GLN A 458 -20.59 -0.17 -21.16
C GLN A 458 -19.41 0.76 -21.49
N VAL A 459 -19.32 1.92 -20.82
CA VAL A 459 -18.25 2.89 -20.99
C VAL A 459 -17.16 2.69 -19.93
N THR A 460 -17.53 2.49 -18.67
CA THR A 460 -16.57 2.43 -17.55
C THR A 460 -15.81 1.10 -17.48
N TYR A 461 -16.43 -0.01 -17.86
CA TYR A 461 -15.78 -1.32 -17.80
C TYR A 461 -14.63 -1.46 -18.79
N PRO A 462 -14.80 -1.20 -20.09
CA PRO A 462 -13.67 -1.27 -21.03
C PRO A 462 -12.57 -0.26 -20.68
N SER A 463 -12.95 0.97 -20.31
CA SER A 463 -11.99 2.06 -20.08
C SER A 463 -11.23 1.94 -18.77
N ALA A 464 -11.86 1.44 -17.69
CA ALA A 464 -11.31 1.45 -16.34
C ALA A 464 -11.44 0.11 -15.58
N GLY A 465 -12.19 -0.86 -16.10
CA GLY A 465 -12.51 -2.12 -15.39
C GLY A 465 -13.62 -1.97 -14.35
N LEU A 466 -14.27 -0.80 -14.25
CA LEU A 466 -15.37 -0.54 -13.33
C LEU A 466 -16.69 -1.00 -13.94
N ALA A 467 -17.24 -2.10 -13.45
CA ALA A 467 -18.55 -2.57 -13.85
C ALA A 467 -19.67 -1.80 -13.14
N ILE A 468 -20.67 -1.35 -13.91
CA ILE A 468 -21.96 -0.82 -13.41
C ILE A 468 -23.05 -1.70 -14.01
N LEU A 469 -23.52 -2.65 -13.19
CA LEU A 469 -24.45 -3.69 -13.61
C LEU A 469 -25.91 -3.26 -13.42
N ASP A 470 -26.79 -3.86 -14.21
CA ASP A 470 -28.23 -3.71 -14.08
C ASP A 470 -28.74 -4.43 -12.81
N GLY A 471 -29.00 -3.67 -11.75
CA GLY A 471 -29.50 -4.17 -10.48
C GLY A 471 -30.98 -4.55 -10.49
N SER A 472 -31.72 -4.31 -11.59
CA SER A 472 -33.10 -4.74 -11.73
C SER A 472 -33.27 -6.19 -12.20
N ARG A 473 -32.16 -6.84 -12.58
CA ARG A 473 -32.14 -8.20 -13.11
C ARG A 473 -31.38 -9.15 -12.19
N GLY A 474 -32.06 -10.13 -11.62
CA GLY A 474 -31.45 -11.16 -10.78
C GLY A 474 -30.37 -11.99 -11.50
N ALA A 475 -30.52 -12.17 -12.83
CA ALA A 475 -29.52 -12.83 -13.67
C ALA A 475 -28.16 -12.09 -13.72
N CYS A 476 -28.11 -10.82 -13.32
CA CYS A 476 -26.89 -10.01 -13.26
C CYS A 476 -26.14 -10.10 -11.90
N ALA A 477 -26.53 -11.04 -11.05
CA ALA A 477 -25.83 -11.33 -9.82
C ALA A 477 -24.43 -11.90 -10.09
N LEU A 478 -23.45 -11.61 -9.20
CA LEU A 478 -22.03 -12.01 -9.37
C LEU A 478 -21.81 -13.53 -9.37
N GLY A 479 -22.77 -14.30 -8.82
CA GLY A 479 -22.63 -15.75 -8.68
C GLY A 479 -21.53 -16.15 -7.68
N ALA A 480 -21.06 -17.39 -7.79
CA ALA A 480 -20.00 -17.92 -6.95
C ALA A 480 -19.13 -18.92 -7.72
N ASP A 481 -17.82 -18.86 -7.50
CA ASP A 481 -16.92 -19.93 -7.92
C ASP A 481 -16.84 -20.98 -6.81
N PRO A 482 -16.80 -22.30 -7.13
CA PRO A 482 -16.91 -23.36 -6.13
C PRO A 482 -15.71 -23.41 -5.16
N ASP A 483 -14.55 -22.88 -5.58
CA ASP A 483 -13.32 -22.80 -4.78
C ASP A 483 -13.13 -21.45 -4.08
N ALA A 484 -14.09 -20.52 -4.20
CA ALA A 484 -14.04 -19.22 -3.53
C ALA A 484 -14.45 -19.33 -2.05
N VAL A 485 -13.74 -18.61 -1.16
CA VAL A 485 -14.01 -18.62 0.27
C VAL A 485 -15.34 -17.94 0.64
N GLN A 486 -15.84 -17.08 -0.23
CA GLN A 486 -17.14 -16.41 -0.09
C GLN A 486 -17.82 -16.23 -1.46
N PRO A 487 -19.16 -16.11 -1.52
CA PRO A 487 -19.84 -15.79 -2.76
C PRO A 487 -19.45 -14.41 -3.31
N GLY A 488 -19.61 -14.23 -4.62
CA GLY A 488 -19.42 -12.94 -5.28
C GLY A 488 -17.97 -12.56 -5.57
N ILE A 489 -16.99 -13.43 -5.28
CA ILE A 489 -15.58 -13.23 -5.65
C ILE A 489 -15.10 -14.35 -6.58
N PHE A 490 -13.99 -14.09 -7.28
CA PHE A 490 -13.30 -15.12 -8.05
C PHE A 490 -12.69 -16.18 -7.12
N GLY A 491 -12.78 -17.43 -7.55
CA GLY A 491 -12.05 -18.52 -6.93
C GLY A 491 -10.56 -18.51 -7.27
N PRO A 492 -9.69 -19.08 -6.41
CA PRO A 492 -8.24 -19.08 -6.58
C PRO A 492 -7.74 -19.61 -7.91
N ALA A 493 -8.46 -20.55 -8.53
CA ALA A 493 -8.07 -21.13 -9.82
C ALA A 493 -8.08 -20.13 -10.98
N LYS A 494 -8.81 -19.02 -10.85
CA LYS A 494 -8.98 -18.00 -11.89
C LYS A 494 -8.05 -16.78 -11.73
N LEU A 495 -7.22 -16.77 -10.70
CA LEU A 495 -6.39 -15.60 -10.38
C LEU A 495 -5.06 -15.62 -11.14
N PRO A 496 -4.61 -14.49 -11.70
CA PRO A 496 -3.34 -14.40 -12.41
C PRO A 496 -2.18 -14.89 -11.54
N THR A 497 -1.46 -15.91 -12.04
CA THR A 497 -0.37 -16.54 -11.27
C THR A 497 0.77 -16.98 -12.20
N LEU A 498 1.99 -16.57 -11.87
CA LEU A 498 3.24 -16.98 -12.51
C LEU A 498 4.11 -17.70 -11.48
N LYS A 499 4.53 -18.92 -11.81
CA LYS A 499 5.39 -19.75 -10.95
C LYS A 499 6.68 -20.09 -11.68
N ASP A 500 7.76 -20.20 -10.92
CA ASP A 500 9.03 -20.76 -11.38
C ASP A 500 9.55 -20.11 -12.67
N ALA A 501 9.41 -18.78 -12.76
CA ALA A 501 10.02 -17.99 -13.81
C ALA A 501 11.45 -17.59 -13.39
N PRO A 502 12.39 -17.36 -14.33
CA PRO A 502 13.73 -16.85 -14.02
C PRO A 502 13.70 -15.60 -13.14
N TYR A 503 12.71 -14.74 -13.39
CA TYR A 503 12.32 -13.63 -12.52
C TYR A 503 10.81 -13.44 -12.54
N ALA A 504 10.31 -12.82 -11.48
CA ALA A 504 8.93 -12.31 -11.40
C ALA A 504 8.99 -10.89 -10.83
N GLU A 505 8.48 -9.92 -11.60
CA GLU A 505 8.55 -8.48 -11.29
C GLU A 505 7.13 -7.88 -11.28
N ASN A 506 6.90 -6.87 -10.46
CA ASN A 506 5.76 -5.98 -10.59
C ASN A 506 6.08 -4.60 -10.02
N SER A 507 5.72 -3.60 -10.80
CA SER A 507 5.85 -2.16 -10.51
C SER A 507 4.50 -1.44 -10.61
N ASN A 508 3.44 -2.07 -10.14
CA ASN A 508 2.03 -1.61 -10.05
C ASN A 508 1.22 -1.61 -11.34
N ASP A 509 1.78 -1.98 -12.47
CA ASP A 509 0.98 -2.28 -13.66
C ASP A 509 0.30 -3.66 -13.52
N SER A 510 -0.57 -4.02 -14.47
CA SER A 510 -1.28 -5.30 -14.44
C SER A 510 -0.31 -6.49 -14.45
N ALA A 511 -0.84 -7.66 -14.12
CA ALA A 511 -0.11 -8.93 -14.11
C ALA A 511 0.53 -9.29 -15.45
N TRP A 512 0.11 -8.66 -16.55
CA TRP A 512 0.47 -9.02 -17.93
C TRP A 512 1.97 -9.26 -18.11
N LEU A 513 2.82 -8.30 -17.74
CA LEU A 513 4.27 -8.37 -17.91
C LEU A 513 5.03 -8.63 -16.60
N ALA A 514 4.44 -9.39 -15.67
CA ALA A 514 5.17 -9.84 -14.50
C ALA A 514 6.45 -10.63 -14.85
N ASN A 515 6.52 -11.16 -16.07
CA ASN A 515 7.72 -11.60 -16.76
C ASN A 515 7.51 -11.35 -18.26
N ALA A 516 8.42 -10.58 -18.87
CA ALA A 516 8.26 -10.17 -20.27
C ALA A 516 8.33 -11.34 -21.26
N ASP A 517 9.08 -12.40 -20.92
CA ASP A 517 9.23 -13.60 -21.74
C ASP A 517 8.08 -14.62 -21.51
N ARG A 518 7.29 -14.42 -20.46
CA ARG A 518 6.14 -15.28 -20.09
C ARG A 518 4.93 -14.43 -19.71
N PRO A 519 4.37 -13.65 -20.66
CA PRO A 519 3.27 -12.74 -20.37
C PRO A 519 2.01 -13.47 -19.92
N LEU A 520 1.33 -12.95 -18.92
CA LEU A 520 0.07 -13.47 -18.41
C LEU A 520 -1.09 -12.86 -19.18
N THR A 521 -1.79 -13.68 -19.95
CA THR A 521 -2.92 -13.31 -20.82
C THR A 521 -4.16 -14.17 -20.53
N GLY A 522 -5.32 -13.79 -21.09
CA GLY A 522 -6.56 -14.55 -20.94
C GLY A 522 -7.30 -14.32 -19.61
N TYR A 523 -6.97 -13.25 -18.89
CA TYR A 523 -7.66 -12.86 -17.67
C TYR A 523 -8.68 -11.75 -17.93
N GLU A 524 -9.72 -11.71 -17.11
CA GLU A 524 -10.81 -10.75 -17.19
C GLU A 524 -10.32 -9.29 -17.03
N ARG A 525 -10.97 -8.35 -17.68
CA ARG A 525 -10.63 -6.93 -17.65
C ARG A 525 -10.55 -6.34 -16.23
N VAL A 526 -11.33 -6.87 -15.30
CA VAL A 526 -11.33 -6.42 -13.89
C VAL A 526 -9.98 -6.62 -13.20
N PHE A 527 -9.11 -7.51 -13.66
CA PHE A 527 -7.76 -7.69 -13.13
C PHE A 527 -6.75 -6.62 -13.60
N GLY A 528 -7.07 -5.92 -14.66
CA GLY A 528 -6.21 -4.89 -15.25
C GLY A 528 -6.14 -5.00 -16.78
N THR A 529 -5.34 -4.13 -17.39
CA THR A 529 -5.19 -4.07 -18.86
C THR A 529 -4.12 -5.03 -19.37
N ILE A 530 -4.37 -5.59 -20.56
CA ILE A 530 -3.43 -6.41 -21.32
C ILE A 530 -3.21 -5.72 -22.67
N GLY A 531 -1.98 -5.76 -23.20
CA GLY A 531 -1.68 -5.18 -24.51
C GLY A 531 -1.64 -3.64 -24.52
N THR A 532 -1.48 -2.98 -23.36
CA THR A 532 -1.41 -1.54 -23.24
C THR A 532 -0.01 -1.08 -22.78
N GLN A 533 0.35 0.15 -23.11
CA GLN A 533 1.61 0.74 -22.67
C GLN A 533 1.74 0.69 -21.15
N ARG A 534 2.93 0.30 -20.69
CA ARG A 534 3.29 0.30 -19.26
C ARG A 534 3.73 1.69 -18.80
N SER A 535 3.63 1.93 -17.51
CA SER A 535 4.24 3.12 -16.90
C SER A 535 5.75 3.14 -17.15
N MET A 536 6.35 4.32 -17.11
CA MET A 536 7.79 4.48 -17.31
C MET A 536 8.57 3.67 -16.26
N ARG A 537 8.07 3.61 -15.04
CA ARG A 537 8.69 2.84 -13.94
C ARG A 537 8.60 1.33 -14.17
N THR A 538 7.46 0.81 -14.59
CA THR A 538 7.32 -0.62 -14.93
C THR A 538 8.22 -0.99 -16.10
N ARG A 539 8.28 -0.16 -17.14
CA ARG A 539 9.17 -0.39 -18.29
C ARG A 539 10.62 -0.46 -17.86
N GLY A 540 11.11 0.56 -17.14
CA GLY A 540 12.48 0.58 -16.65
C GLY A 540 12.81 -0.57 -15.72
N ALA A 541 11.86 -0.95 -14.84
CA ALA A 541 11.98 -2.10 -13.96
C ALA A 541 12.13 -3.42 -14.75
N ILE A 542 11.31 -3.65 -15.78
CA ILE A 542 11.42 -4.84 -16.62
C ILE A 542 12.76 -4.88 -17.34
N GLU A 543 13.23 -3.76 -17.91
CA GLU A 543 14.53 -3.66 -18.58
C GLU A 543 15.68 -4.03 -17.63
N ASP A 544 15.70 -3.44 -16.43
CA ASP A 544 16.71 -3.70 -15.41
C ASP A 544 16.70 -5.15 -14.96
N VAL A 545 15.53 -5.66 -14.57
CA VAL A 545 15.35 -7.00 -14.01
C VAL A 545 15.66 -8.08 -15.05
N ALA A 546 15.20 -7.93 -16.29
CA ALA A 546 15.54 -8.84 -17.38
C ALA A 546 17.05 -8.79 -17.70
N GLY A 547 17.67 -7.61 -17.65
CA GLY A 547 19.11 -7.44 -17.79
C GLY A 547 19.89 -8.16 -16.69
N MET A 548 19.46 -8.00 -15.43
CA MET A 548 20.03 -8.72 -14.29
C MET A 548 19.90 -10.24 -14.45
N ALA A 549 18.73 -10.74 -14.81
CA ALA A 549 18.47 -12.17 -14.99
C ALA A 549 19.35 -12.78 -16.10
N ARG A 550 19.51 -12.07 -17.24
CA ARG A 550 20.42 -12.50 -18.33
C ARG A 550 21.89 -12.53 -17.90
N ARG A 551 22.34 -11.54 -17.12
CA ARG A 551 23.70 -11.52 -16.58
C ARG A 551 23.95 -12.70 -15.66
N GLY A 552 22.94 -13.11 -14.91
CA GLY A 552 23.00 -14.24 -13.97
C GLY A 552 23.95 -14.00 -12.79
N ARG A 553 24.21 -15.04 -12.01
CA ARG A 553 25.09 -15.05 -10.83
C ARG A 553 24.76 -13.99 -9.78
N LEU A 554 23.46 -13.65 -9.65
CA LEU A 554 22.98 -12.59 -8.77
C LEU A 554 23.19 -12.94 -7.30
N THR A 555 23.39 -11.90 -6.50
CA THR A 555 23.56 -11.94 -5.04
C THR A 555 22.69 -10.89 -4.37
N VAL A 556 22.60 -10.91 -3.05
CA VAL A 556 21.91 -9.84 -2.28
C VAL A 556 22.54 -8.46 -2.53
N ARG A 557 23.83 -8.38 -2.87
CA ARG A 557 24.49 -7.11 -3.21
C ARG A 557 23.99 -6.51 -4.51
N ASP A 558 23.65 -7.34 -5.49
CA ASP A 558 23.05 -6.86 -6.75
C ASP A 558 21.66 -6.27 -6.51
N LEU A 559 20.88 -6.86 -5.59
CA LEU A 559 19.59 -6.29 -5.18
C LEU A 559 19.76 -4.94 -4.46
N GLN A 560 20.76 -4.84 -3.59
CA GLN A 560 21.08 -3.58 -2.91
C GLN A 560 21.51 -2.49 -3.90
N ALA A 561 22.30 -2.84 -4.90
CA ALA A 561 22.73 -1.93 -5.96
C ALA A 561 21.54 -1.50 -6.84
N GLN A 562 20.64 -2.42 -7.21
CA GLN A 562 19.43 -2.10 -7.98
C GLN A 562 18.53 -1.11 -7.24
N GLN A 563 18.37 -1.27 -5.92
CA GLN A 563 17.55 -0.36 -5.13
C GLN A 563 18.00 1.10 -5.22
N PHE A 564 19.31 1.33 -5.24
CA PHE A 564 19.93 2.65 -5.25
C PHE A 564 20.68 2.96 -6.56
N ALA A 565 20.33 2.28 -7.65
CA ALA A 565 20.83 2.67 -8.97
C ALA A 565 20.33 4.06 -9.39
N ASN A 566 19.19 4.49 -8.85
CA ASN A 566 18.55 5.78 -9.05
C ASN A 566 18.45 6.20 -10.54
N ARG A 567 18.48 5.22 -11.45
CA ARG A 567 18.36 5.40 -12.90
C ARG A 567 17.02 6.04 -13.24
N ALA A 568 17.02 7.00 -14.14
CA ALA A 568 15.84 7.67 -14.65
C ALA A 568 15.49 7.17 -16.07
N PRO A 569 14.62 6.16 -16.24
CA PRO A 569 14.26 5.60 -17.56
C PRO A 569 13.76 6.65 -18.57
N ALA A 570 13.01 7.65 -18.12
CA ALA A 570 12.61 8.77 -18.99
C ALA A 570 13.82 9.56 -19.52
N GLY A 571 14.85 9.72 -18.67
CA GLY A 571 16.12 10.35 -19.07
C GLY A 571 16.87 9.54 -20.12
N ASP A 572 16.94 8.21 -19.94
CA ASP A 572 17.59 7.33 -20.91
C ASP A 572 16.93 7.38 -22.30
N LEU A 573 15.59 7.48 -22.31
CA LEU A 573 14.81 7.50 -23.53
C LEU A 573 14.76 8.88 -24.22
N ALA A 574 14.84 9.96 -23.48
CA ALA A 574 14.47 11.28 -24.01
C ALA A 574 15.53 12.37 -23.83
N ALA A 575 16.46 12.26 -22.87
CA ALA A 575 17.37 13.37 -22.55
C ALA A 575 18.31 13.71 -23.71
N ALA A 576 18.83 12.72 -24.45
CA ALA A 576 19.72 12.96 -25.57
C ALA A 576 19.03 13.68 -26.73
N ASP A 577 17.80 13.25 -27.09
CA ASP A 577 17.00 13.89 -28.14
C ASP A 577 16.59 15.30 -27.70
N ALA A 578 16.19 15.46 -26.44
CA ALA A 578 15.82 16.76 -25.88
C ALA A 578 16.98 17.76 -25.91
N ALA A 579 18.18 17.34 -25.47
CA ALA A 579 19.36 18.18 -25.47
C ALA A 579 19.75 18.63 -26.90
N LYS A 580 19.71 17.69 -27.86
CA LYS A 580 19.99 17.96 -29.27
C LYS A 580 18.99 18.95 -29.88
N ALA A 581 17.69 18.73 -29.66
CA ALA A 581 16.67 19.63 -30.18
C ALA A 581 16.72 20.99 -29.49
N CYS A 582 16.98 21.04 -28.21
CA CYS A 582 17.18 22.26 -27.43
C CYS A 582 18.33 23.09 -28.01
N ALA A 583 19.49 22.51 -28.29
CA ALA A 583 20.64 23.18 -28.85
C ALA A 583 20.40 23.70 -30.30
N ALA A 584 19.44 23.17 -31.02
CA ALA A 584 19.05 23.55 -32.34
C ALA A 584 17.99 24.70 -32.38
N LEU A 585 17.50 25.16 -31.23
CA LEU A 585 16.52 26.24 -31.16
C LEU A 585 17.12 27.57 -31.66
N PRO A 586 16.42 28.31 -32.54
CA PRO A 586 16.92 29.56 -33.08
C PRO A 586 17.25 30.57 -31.97
N GLY A 587 18.47 31.12 -32.04
CA GLY A 587 18.94 32.12 -31.06
C GLY A 587 19.05 31.59 -29.62
N GLY A 588 18.98 30.26 -29.39
CA GLY A 588 19.00 29.66 -28.03
C GLY A 588 17.80 30.02 -27.19
N THR A 589 16.67 30.40 -27.80
CA THR A 589 15.47 30.86 -27.11
C THR A 589 14.27 29.97 -27.41
N ALA A 590 13.35 29.88 -26.44
CA ALA A 590 12.05 29.22 -26.58
C ALA A 590 10.95 30.10 -25.96
N THR A 591 9.72 30.03 -26.49
CA THR A 591 8.59 30.80 -25.98
C THR A 591 7.82 29.99 -24.92
N GLY A 592 7.67 30.56 -23.73
CA GLY A 592 6.87 29.99 -22.65
C GLY A 592 5.37 30.01 -22.92
N SER A 593 4.61 29.32 -22.07
CA SER A 593 3.15 29.30 -22.15
C SER A 593 2.49 30.65 -21.86
N ASP A 594 3.23 31.57 -21.23
CA ASP A 594 2.87 32.98 -20.99
C ASP A 594 3.17 33.90 -22.18
N GLY A 595 3.81 33.40 -23.24
CA GLY A 595 4.22 34.14 -24.43
C GLY A 595 5.60 34.77 -24.29
N GLU A 596 6.28 34.67 -23.16
CA GLU A 596 7.60 35.29 -22.97
C GLU A 596 8.72 34.44 -23.60
N ALA A 597 9.73 35.13 -24.15
CA ALA A 597 10.92 34.49 -24.70
C ALA A 597 11.91 34.18 -23.58
N VAL A 598 12.31 32.90 -23.44
CA VAL A 598 13.22 32.39 -22.42
C VAL A 598 14.52 31.91 -23.08
N ASP A 599 15.67 32.40 -22.62
CA ASP A 599 16.96 31.84 -22.97
C ASP A 599 17.14 30.47 -22.34
N VAL A 600 17.26 29.45 -23.16
CA VAL A 600 17.38 28.01 -22.75
C VAL A 600 18.78 27.46 -23.01
N THR A 601 19.74 28.26 -23.42
CA THR A 601 21.10 27.82 -23.81
C THR A 601 21.79 27.03 -22.68
N GLU A 602 21.74 27.57 -21.47
CA GLU A 602 22.28 26.88 -20.29
C GLU A 602 21.53 25.55 -20.03
N ALA A 603 20.20 25.54 -20.16
CA ALA A 603 19.37 24.32 -19.91
C ALA A 603 19.75 23.22 -20.92
N CYS A 604 20.00 23.54 -22.16
CA CYS A 604 20.46 22.58 -23.18
C CYS A 604 21.77 21.89 -22.75
N ALA A 605 22.73 22.67 -22.26
CA ALA A 605 24.02 22.16 -21.81
C ALA A 605 23.87 21.29 -20.55
N VAL A 606 23.03 21.71 -19.60
CA VAL A 606 22.76 20.96 -18.36
C VAL A 606 22.09 19.63 -18.68
N ILE A 607 21.08 19.60 -19.57
CA ILE A 607 20.42 18.34 -19.95
C ILE A 607 21.40 17.41 -20.68
N ALA A 608 22.25 17.96 -21.56
CA ALA A 608 23.26 17.18 -22.26
C ALA A 608 24.30 16.55 -21.34
N ALA A 609 24.67 17.24 -20.25
CA ALA A 609 25.66 16.79 -19.27
C ALA A 609 25.09 15.91 -18.15
N TRP A 610 23.76 15.80 -18.06
CA TRP A 610 23.11 15.04 -16.99
C TRP A 610 23.44 13.55 -17.07
N ASP A 611 23.82 12.95 -15.93
CA ASP A 611 24.18 11.54 -15.78
C ASP A 611 23.00 10.56 -15.84
N ARG A 612 21.76 11.06 -16.00
CA ARG A 612 20.48 10.32 -16.04
C ARG A 612 20.17 9.53 -14.79
N THR A 613 20.75 9.97 -13.67
CA THR A 613 20.44 9.46 -12.35
C THR A 613 19.69 10.51 -11.52
N THR A 614 19.10 10.06 -10.44
CA THR A 614 18.45 10.89 -9.41
C THR A 614 19.14 10.76 -8.07
N ASP A 615 20.45 10.63 -8.09
CA ASP A 615 21.29 10.68 -6.89
C ASP A 615 21.27 12.08 -6.27
N THR A 616 21.51 12.16 -4.98
CA THR A 616 21.55 13.48 -4.29
C THR A 616 22.61 14.42 -4.87
N GLY A 617 23.63 13.89 -5.51
CA GLY A 617 24.69 14.63 -6.18
C GLY A 617 24.41 14.98 -7.64
N SER A 618 23.41 14.35 -8.27
CA SER A 618 23.10 14.52 -9.69
C SER A 618 22.74 15.97 -10.04
N ARG A 619 23.32 16.47 -11.14
CA ARG A 619 23.06 17.79 -11.71
C ARG A 619 22.24 17.64 -12.98
N GLY A 620 21.22 18.47 -13.15
CA GLY A 620 20.28 18.37 -14.28
C GLY A 620 19.06 17.50 -14.00
N ALA A 621 19.07 16.63 -12.99
CA ALA A 621 17.93 15.78 -12.62
C ALA A 621 16.67 16.61 -12.32
N LEU A 622 16.80 17.69 -11.55
CA LEU A 622 15.69 18.57 -11.22
C LEU A 622 15.14 19.29 -12.46
N LEU A 623 16.02 19.86 -13.28
CA LEU A 623 15.62 20.52 -14.53
C LEU A 623 14.88 19.54 -15.44
N PHE A 624 15.43 18.34 -15.64
CA PHE A 624 14.80 17.34 -16.51
C PHE A 624 13.46 16.86 -15.95
N ASP A 625 13.30 16.65 -14.64
CA ASP A 625 12.01 16.29 -14.05
C ASP A 625 10.95 17.38 -14.30
N ARG A 626 11.30 18.66 -14.11
CA ARG A 626 10.37 19.76 -14.37
C ARG A 626 9.99 19.85 -15.84
N PHE A 627 10.96 19.78 -16.74
CA PHE A 627 10.74 19.73 -18.18
C PHE A 627 9.86 18.53 -18.57
N TRP A 628 10.19 17.33 -18.11
CA TRP A 628 9.48 16.11 -18.46
C TRP A 628 8.02 16.12 -18.01
N ARG A 629 7.74 16.61 -16.82
CA ARG A 629 6.38 16.77 -16.31
C ARG A 629 5.56 17.75 -17.16
N LYS A 630 6.14 18.88 -17.52
CA LYS A 630 5.47 19.87 -18.39
C LYS A 630 5.24 19.32 -19.78
N LEU A 631 6.23 18.67 -20.36
CA LEU A 631 6.13 18.04 -21.67
C LEU A 631 5.03 16.98 -21.73
N THR A 632 5.01 16.06 -20.77
CA THR A 632 4.02 14.97 -20.73
C THR A 632 2.61 15.46 -20.38
N ALA A 633 2.47 16.62 -19.76
CA ALA A 633 1.18 17.27 -19.55
C ALA A 633 0.67 18.00 -20.81
N ALA A 634 1.57 18.63 -21.56
CA ALA A 634 1.22 19.43 -22.74
C ALA A 634 1.04 18.58 -24.01
N VAL A 635 1.84 17.52 -24.18
CA VAL A 635 1.86 16.69 -25.39
C VAL A 635 1.09 15.39 -25.15
N PRO A 636 0.05 15.12 -25.97
CA PRO A 636 -0.67 13.85 -25.89
C PRO A 636 0.26 12.64 -26.04
N ALA A 637 0.04 11.58 -25.28
CA ALA A 637 0.90 10.40 -25.27
C ALA A 637 1.13 9.79 -26.66
N ALA A 638 0.13 9.87 -27.55
CA ALA A 638 0.22 9.41 -28.94
C ALA A 638 1.16 10.24 -29.82
N GLN A 639 1.49 11.46 -29.41
CA GLN A 639 2.36 12.39 -30.16
C GLN A 639 3.74 12.56 -29.50
N LEU A 640 3.93 12.00 -28.32
CA LEU A 640 5.16 12.15 -27.53
C LEU A 640 6.35 11.40 -28.15
N TRP A 641 6.08 10.33 -28.90
CA TRP A 641 7.09 9.43 -29.43
C TRP A 641 7.01 9.28 -30.95
N LYS A 642 8.15 9.25 -31.63
CA LYS A 642 8.24 8.96 -33.07
C LYS A 642 7.92 7.50 -33.39
N VAL A 643 8.30 6.58 -32.48
CA VAL A 643 7.91 5.17 -32.57
C VAL A 643 6.80 4.93 -31.55
N PRO A 644 5.56 4.68 -31.97
CA PRO A 644 4.43 4.48 -31.07
C PRO A 644 4.51 3.14 -30.34
N PHE A 645 3.72 2.99 -29.30
CA PHE A 645 3.60 1.74 -28.56
C PHE A 645 3.09 0.59 -29.47
N SER A 646 3.72 -0.57 -29.32
CA SER A 646 3.32 -1.82 -29.97
C SER A 646 3.17 -2.94 -28.92
N ALA A 647 2.02 -3.59 -28.87
CA ALA A 647 1.80 -4.74 -27.99
C ALA A 647 2.66 -5.97 -28.37
N ALA A 648 3.21 -5.99 -29.61
CA ALA A 648 4.14 -7.03 -30.05
C ALA A 648 5.57 -6.81 -29.53
N ASP A 649 5.91 -5.57 -29.17
CA ASP A 649 7.19 -5.22 -28.55
C ASP A 649 6.97 -4.25 -27.37
N PRO A 650 6.32 -4.70 -26.29
CA PRO A 650 5.77 -3.82 -25.25
C PRO A 650 6.83 -3.22 -24.34
N VAL A 651 8.04 -3.78 -24.31
CA VAL A 651 9.13 -3.30 -23.47
C VAL A 651 9.95 -2.22 -24.18
N ARG A 652 10.24 -2.39 -25.52
CA ARG A 652 11.08 -1.45 -26.26
C ARG A 652 10.30 -0.32 -26.91
N THR A 653 8.98 -0.41 -26.92
CA THR A 653 8.09 0.65 -27.46
C THR A 653 7.19 1.23 -26.37
N PRO A 654 6.84 2.53 -26.48
CA PRO A 654 7.28 3.52 -27.48
C PRO A 654 8.74 3.93 -27.26
N ASN A 655 9.36 4.57 -28.27
CA ASN A 655 10.71 5.11 -28.14
C ASN A 655 10.93 6.30 -29.09
N THR A 656 12.09 6.94 -28.96
CA THR A 656 12.53 8.11 -29.75
C THR A 656 11.62 9.31 -29.52
N LEU A 657 12.05 10.25 -28.72
CA LEU A 657 11.28 11.45 -28.39
C LEU A 657 10.90 12.23 -29.64
N ASN A 658 9.63 12.59 -29.76
CA ASN A 658 9.17 13.46 -30.83
C ASN A 658 9.41 14.94 -30.46
N THR A 659 10.58 15.43 -30.75
CA THR A 659 10.98 16.82 -30.48
C THR A 659 10.29 17.87 -31.38
N ASP A 660 9.60 17.39 -32.43
CA ASP A 660 8.82 18.26 -33.34
C ASP A 660 7.36 18.40 -32.82
N ALA A 661 7.02 17.76 -31.73
CA ALA A 661 5.67 17.84 -31.14
C ALA A 661 5.37 19.27 -30.66
N PRO A 662 4.18 19.80 -30.97
CA PRO A 662 3.73 21.07 -30.41
C PRO A 662 3.81 21.03 -28.88
N GLY A 663 4.47 22.02 -28.28
CA GLY A 663 4.66 22.11 -26.85
C GLY A 663 6.04 21.66 -26.33
N PHE A 664 6.91 21.05 -27.14
CA PHE A 664 8.28 20.68 -26.71
C PHE A 664 9.09 21.91 -26.24
N ALA A 665 9.21 22.92 -27.10
CA ALA A 665 9.97 24.14 -26.79
C ALA A 665 9.33 24.91 -25.62
N THR A 666 7.99 25.01 -25.59
CA THR A 666 7.25 25.69 -24.54
C THR A 666 7.45 24.98 -23.19
N ALA A 667 7.38 23.65 -23.14
CA ALA A 667 7.63 22.90 -21.90
C ALA A 667 9.05 23.13 -21.36
N LEU A 668 10.04 23.28 -22.25
CA LEU A 668 11.41 23.57 -21.85
C LEU A 668 11.53 25.00 -21.29
N ALA A 669 10.97 26.01 -22.01
CA ALA A 669 10.93 27.40 -21.55
C ALA A 669 10.25 27.51 -20.17
N ASP A 670 9.08 26.90 -20.01
CA ASP A 670 8.34 26.91 -18.74
C ASP A 670 9.10 26.24 -17.60
N ALA A 671 9.87 25.19 -17.86
CA ALA A 671 10.70 24.56 -16.83
C ALA A 671 11.85 25.46 -16.39
N VAL A 672 12.49 26.12 -17.33
CA VAL A 672 13.58 27.08 -17.06
C VAL A 672 13.06 28.29 -16.28
N ALA A 673 11.94 28.87 -16.74
CA ALA A 673 11.31 30.02 -16.10
C ALA A 673 10.88 29.67 -14.67
N GLU A 674 10.29 28.50 -14.46
CA GLU A 674 9.86 28.00 -13.15
C GLU A 674 11.02 27.86 -12.16
N LEU A 675 12.14 27.28 -12.59
CA LEU A 675 13.33 27.13 -11.73
C LEU A 675 13.97 28.48 -11.40
N ARG A 676 14.08 29.36 -12.39
CA ARG A 676 14.61 30.72 -12.19
C ARG A 676 13.73 31.53 -11.24
N ALA A 677 12.41 31.47 -11.41
CA ALA A 677 11.45 32.12 -10.50
C ALA A 677 11.57 31.61 -9.06
N ALA A 678 11.90 30.34 -8.86
CA ALA A 678 12.17 29.74 -7.56
C ALA A 678 13.59 30.04 -7.02
N GLY A 679 14.44 30.77 -7.77
CA GLY A 679 15.82 31.05 -7.39
C GLY A 679 16.74 29.83 -7.43
N ILE A 680 16.39 28.82 -8.24
CA ILE A 680 17.12 27.55 -8.36
C ILE A 680 18.00 27.57 -9.60
N ALA A 681 19.31 27.35 -9.43
CA ALA A 681 20.22 27.20 -10.56
C ALA A 681 19.89 25.93 -11.35
N LEU A 682 19.95 25.99 -12.69
CA LEU A 682 19.55 24.89 -13.56
C LEU A 682 20.42 23.64 -13.36
N ASP A 683 21.68 23.80 -12.98
CA ASP A 683 22.65 22.75 -12.67
C ASP A 683 22.71 22.40 -11.18
N SER A 684 21.74 22.82 -10.36
CA SER A 684 21.69 22.50 -8.93
C SER A 684 21.77 20.98 -8.69
N ARG A 685 22.43 20.59 -7.60
CA ARG A 685 22.39 19.20 -7.15
C ARG A 685 21.00 18.84 -6.63
N LEU A 686 20.47 17.69 -7.05
CA LEU A 686 19.13 17.27 -6.65
C LEU A 686 18.91 17.28 -5.14
N GLY A 687 19.86 16.81 -4.34
CA GLY A 687 19.76 16.73 -2.87
C GLY A 687 19.71 18.09 -2.16
N GLN A 688 19.95 19.21 -2.83
CA GLN A 688 19.72 20.54 -2.28
C GLN A 688 18.23 20.89 -2.23
N HIS A 689 17.42 20.27 -3.09
CA HIS A 689 16.00 20.57 -3.28
C HIS A 689 15.09 19.38 -2.93
N GLN A 690 15.57 18.14 -3.03
CA GLN A 690 14.85 16.95 -2.64
C GLN A 690 15.33 16.46 -1.27
N PHE A 691 14.50 16.66 -0.25
CA PHE A 691 14.89 16.49 1.15
C PHE A 691 13.73 16.08 2.04
N VAL A 692 14.05 15.67 3.26
CA VAL A 692 13.13 15.51 4.38
C VAL A 692 13.64 16.32 5.57
N VAL A 693 12.73 16.93 6.34
CA VAL A 693 13.11 17.71 7.53
C VAL A 693 12.99 16.84 8.77
N ARG A 694 14.07 16.73 9.53
CA ARG A 694 14.08 16.03 10.83
C ARG A 694 14.78 16.87 11.89
N LYS A 695 14.03 17.24 12.94
CA LYS A 695 14.52 18.13 14.01
C LYS A 695 15.12 19.46 13.46
N GLY A 696 14.44 20.06 12.48
CA GLY A 696 14.88 21.30 11.84
C GLY A 696 16.04 21.15 10.84
N GLN A 697 16.58 19.95 10.64
CA GLN A 697 17.66 19.70 9.67
C GLN A 697 17.10 19.10 8.38
N ARG A 698 17.48 19.67 7.24
CA ARG A 698 17.26 19.06 5.93
C ARG A 698 18.20 17.88 5.74
N ILE A 699 17.65 16.72 5.44
CA ILE A 699 18.38 15.49 5.06
C ILE A 699 18.09 15.25 3.58
N PRO A 700 19.09 15.27 2.70
CA PRO A 700 18.91 14.97 1.28
C PRO A 700 18.32 13.57 1.07
N VAL A 701 17.49 13.41 0.06
CA VAL A 701 16.82 12.14 -0.25
C VAL A 701 17.17 11.73 -1.69
N PRO A 702 17.81 10.54 -1.90
CA PRO A 702 18.05 9.99 -3.22
C PRO A 702 16.78 9.37 -3.79
N GLY A 703 16.75 9.15 -5.11
CA GLY A 703 15.61 8.60 -5.81
C GLY A 703 14.86 9.66 -6.61
N GLY A 704 13.83 9.26 -7.34
CA GLY A 704 13.12 10.16 -8.22
C GLY A 704 11.64 9.81 -8.38
N THR A 705 10.98 10.58 -9.24
CA THR A 705 9.53 10.59 -9.35
C THR A 705 9.01 9.43 -10.20
N GLU A 706 7.71 9.13 -10.06
CA GLU A 706 6.97 8.19 -10.92
C GLU A 706 7.12 8.58 -12.40
N SER A 707 7.06 9.87 -12.70
CA SER A 707 7.16 10.42 -14.03
C SER A 707 8.49 10.09 -14.71
N LEU A 708 9.59 10.14 -13.98
CA LEU A 708 10.91 9.74 -14.45
C LEU A 708 11.09 8.23 -14.55
N GLY A 709 10.22 7.45 -13.92
CA GLY A 709 10.27 5.99 -13.91
C GLY A 709 11.28 5.39 -12.94
N VAL A 710 11.70 6.11 -11.91
CA VAL A 710 12.77 5.68 -11.01
C VAL A 710 12.32 4.54 -10.10
N TRP A 711 13.12 3.48 -9.99
CA TRP A 711 12.87 2.34 -9.09
C TRP A 711 12.80 2.78 -7.62
N ASN A 712 13.79 3.52 -7.16
CA ASN A 712 13.81 4.15 -5.84
C ASN A 712 12.91 5.39 -5.87
N LYS A 713 11.59 5.15 -5.89
CA LYS A 713 10.62 6.22 -6.03
C LYS A 713 10.53 7.08 -4.78
N VAL A 714 10.58 8.40 -4.98
CA VAL A 714 10.15 9.42 -4.03
C VAL A 714 9.32 10.47 -4.78
N GLU A 715 8.32 11.05 -4.12
CA GLU A 715 7.39 11.97 -4.79
C GLU A 715 7.31 13.30 -4.01
N PRO A 716 8.26 14.22 -4.24
CA PRO A 716 8.14 15.58 -3.72
C PRO A 716 7.07 16.36 -4.48
N VAL A 717 6.40 17.28 -3.80
CA VAL A 717 5.43 18.18 -4.41
C VAL A 717 6.12 19.48 -4.77
N TRP A 718 5.88 19.98 -5.98
CA TRP A 718 6.36 21.30 -6.38
C TRP A 718 5.46 22.38 -5.81
N ASP A 719 6.06 23.33 -5.10
CA ASP A 719 5.38 24.48 -4.54
C ASP A 719 6.24 25.75 -4.75
N PRO A 720 5.89 26.57 -5.75
CA PRO A 720 6.62 27.80 -6.05
C PRO A 720 6.67 28.78 -4.87
N ALA A 721 5.62 28.82 -4.06
CA ALA A 721 5.53 29.71 -2.90
C ALA A 721 6.57 29.35 -1.80
N ASN A 722 6.99 28.09 -1.75
CA ASN A 722 8.03 27.59 -0.87
C ASN A 722 9.42 27.44 -1.55
N GLY A 723 9.60 28.01 -2.73
CA GLY A 723 10.88 28.03 -3.45
C GLY A 723 11.29 26.68 -4.03
N GLY A 724 10.34 25.86 -4.47
CA GLY A 724 10.62 24.62 -5.18
C GLY A 724 9.92 23.40 -4.61
N TYR A 725 10.64 22.27 -4.45
CA TYR A 725 10.06 21.08 -3.84
C TYR A 725 9.80 21.25 -2.35
N THR A 726 8.62 20.81 -1.91
CA THR A 726 8.31 20.58 -0.50
C THR A 726 9.06 19.36 0.03
N GLU A 727 8.97 19.14 1.34
CA GLU A 727 9.49 17.94 1.99
C GLU A 727 8.92 16.65 1.36
N VAL A 728 9.77 15.64 1.15
CA VAL A 728 9.33 14.31 0.71
C VAL A 728 8.51 13.65 1.82
N THR A 729 7.27 13.30 1.51
CA THR A 729 6.33 12.67 2.45
C THR A 729 5.86 11.29 2.00
N THR A 730 6.27 10.82 0.83
CA THR A 730 5.90 9.52 0.27
C THR A 730 7.00 8.96 -0.64
N GLY A 731 7.08 7.66 -0.74
CA GLY A 731 8.06 6.97 -1.58
C GLY A 731 8.54 5.66 -0.96
N SER A 732 9.73 5.22 -1.38
CA SER A 732 10.42 4.05 -0.85
C SER A 732 10.37 4.03 0.67
N SER A 733 9.83 2.97 1.26
CA SER A 733 9.44 2.95 2.68
C SER A 733 10.10 1.82 3.47
N TYR A 734 9.60 0.60 3.45
CA TYR A 734 10.25 -0.57 4.04
C TYR A 734 10.96 -1.37 2.95
N LEU A 735 12.24 -1.15 2.79
CA LEU A 735 13.08 -1.84 1.84
C LEU A 735 13.56 -3.18 2.42
N GLN A 736 13.56 -4.24 1.61
CA GLN A 736 14.20 -5.51 1.96
C GLN A 736 14.85 -6.16 0.74
N ALA A 737 16.12 -6.56 0.89
CA ALA A 737 16.85 -7.41 -0.03
C ALA A 737 17.20 -8.71 0.71
N VAL A 738 16.63 -9.83 0.28
CA VAL A 738 16.68 -11.10 0.99
C VAL A 738 17.19 -12.22 0.07
N GLY A 739 18.06 -13.06 0.61
CA GLY A 739 18.54 -14.27 -0.02
C GLY A 739 18.98 -15.30 1.03
N TRP A 740 19.53 -16.41 0.60
CA TRP A 740 20.01 -17.50 1.46
C TRP A 740 21.39 -17.96 1.00
N ASP A 741 22.27 -18.25 1.93
CA ASP A 741 23.64 -18.70 1.67
C ASP A 741 23.86 -20.21 1.96
N GLY A 742 22.78 -20.93 2.26
CA GLY A 742 22.85 -22.34 2.67
C GLY A 742 22.92 -22.56 4.16
N SER A 743 23.17 -21.51 4.94
CA SER A 743 23.00 -21.57 6.41
C SER A 743 21.51 -21.61 6.79
N ARG A 744 21.25 -21.81 8.08
CA ARG A 744 19.86 -21.74 8.60
C ARG A 744 19.31 -20.31 8.68
N CYS A 745 20.14 -19.30 8.46
CA CYS A 745 19.81 -17.91 8.60
C CYS A 745 19.65 -17.28 7.21
N PRO A 746 18.57 -16.54 6.94
CA PRO A 746 18.49 -15.73 5.72
C PRO A 746 19.55 -14.62 5.74
N VAL A 747 20.07 -14.29 4.59
CA VAL A 747 20.89 -13.10 4.37
C VAL A 747 19.95 -11.95 4.02
N ALA A 748 19.63 -11.11 4.99
CA ALA A 748 18.66 -10.02 4.78
C ALA A 748 19.30 -8.65 5.06
N ARG A 749 18.98 -7.70 4.18
CA ARG A 749 19.27 -6.28 4.31
C ARG A 749 17.95 -5.54 4.29
N THR A 750 17.75 -4.67 5.26
CA THR A 750 16.51 -3.90 5.39
C THR A 750 16.80 -2.43 5.60
N LEU A 751 15.81 -1.59 5.31
CA LEU A 751 15.89 -0.17 5.59
C LEU A 751 14.48 0.40 5.69
N LEU A 752 14.24 1.19 6.73
CA LEU A 752 13.01 1.93 6.92
C LEU A 752 13.30 3.42 6.69
N SER A 753 12.95 3.94 5.51
CA SER A 753 13.40 5.26 5.02
C SER A 753 13.13 6.42 5.98
N TYR A 754 12.05 6.33 6.76
CA TYR A 754 11.62 7.33 7.73
C TYR A 754 11.93 6.95 9.19
N SER A 755 12.73 5.90 9.42
CA SER A 755 13.09 5.39 10.74
C SER A 755 11.94 4.74 11.53
N GLN A 756 12.26 4.11 12.64
CA GLN A 756 11.34 3.26 13.39
C GLN A 756 10.29 4.06 14.18
N SER A 757 10.65 5.19 14.74
CA SER A 757 9.80 6.00 15.62
C SER A 757 9.29 7.25 14.94
N SER A 758 8.01 7.62 15.17
CA SER A 758 7.45 8.93 14.81
C SER A 758 7.72 10.02 15.86
N ASN A 759 8.12 9.64 17.06
CA ASN A 759 8.38 10.58 18.14
C ASN A 759 9.71 11.32 17.91
N PRO A 760 9.71 12.65 17.74
CA PRO A 760 10.94 13.42 17.52
C PRO A 760 11.91 13.36 18.71
N ASN A 761 11.43 12.98 19.90
CA ASN A 761 12.29 12.80 21.09
C ASN A 761 12.99 11.42 21.12
N SER A 762 12.65 10.51 20.22
CA SER A 762 13.31 9.20 20.08
C SER A 762 14.68 9.34 19.39
N SER A 763 15.65 8.53 19.81
CA SER A 763 16.92 8.33 19.07
C SER A 763 16.70 7.69 17.70
N HIS A 764 15.57 6.97 17.54
CA HIS A 764 15.19 6.25 16.32
C HIS A 764 14.16 7.01 15.48
N TYR A 765 14.19 8.35 15.53
CA TYR A 765 13.34 9.24 14.72
C TYR A 765 13.90 9.51 13.33
N SER A 766 15.24 9.49 13.17
CA SER A 766 15.90 9.85 11.91
C SER A 766 17.18 9.06 11.60
N ASP A 767 17.52 8.08 12.39
CA ASP A 767 18.76 7.30 12.26
C ASP A 767 18.78 6.48 10.95
N GLN A 768 17.71 5.77 10.60
CA GLN A 768 17.60 5.07 9.32
C GLN A 768 17.32 6.02 8.15
N THR A 769 16.70 7.18 8.38
CA THR A 769 16.56 8.23 7.35
C THR A 769 17.93 8.71 6.86
N ARG A 770 18.90 8.84 7.78
CA ARG A 770 20.28 9.17 7.41
C ARG A 770 21.00 8.04 6.69
N LEU A 771 20.64 6.78 6.98
CA LEU A 771 21.13 5.65 6.20
C LEU A 771 20.56 5.67 4.79
N PHE A 772 19.27 5.94 4.64
CA PHE A 772 18.60 6.06 3.35
C PHE A 772 19.23 7.19 2.51
N SER A 773 19.47 8.35 3.11
CA SER A 773 20.16 9.47 2.48
C SER A 773 21.57 9.11 1.99
N GLY A 774 22.27 8.23 2.68
CA GLY A 774 23.61 7.73 2.31
C GLY A 774 23.58 6.36 1.64
N GLU A 775 22.43 5.85 1.20
CA GLU A 775 22.24 4.60 0.46
C GLU A 775 22.79 3.36 1.20
N ARG A 776 22.74 3.41 2.51
CA ARG A 776 23.29 2.37 3.39
C ARG A 776 22.19 1.50 3.96
N TRP A 777 22.45 0.21 4.05
CA TRP A 777 21.53 -0.81 4.51
C TRP A 777 21.79 -1.24 5.95
N VAL A 778 20.73 -1.63 6.63
CA VAL A 778 20.76 -2.32 7.91
C VAL A 778 20.92 -3.82 7.68
N THR A 779 21.83 -4.47 8.39
CA THR A 779 21.87 -5.94 8.47
C THR A 779 20.74 -6.41 9.37
N SER A 780 19.73 -7.08 8.81
CA SER A 780 18.64 -7.65 9.58
C SER A 780 19.14 -8.88 10.36
N ARG A 781 19.13 -8.77 11.69
CA ARG A 781 19.51 -9.88 12.56
C ARG A 781 18.31 -10.82 12.70
N PHE A 782 18.45 -12.05 12.23
CA PHE A 782 17.37 -13.03 12.24
C PHE A 782 17.64 -14.17 13.21
N CYS A 783 18.82 -14.76 13.17
CA CYS A 783 19.18 -15.87 14.03
C CYS A 783 19.55 -15.42 15.44
N GLU A 784 19.22 -16.26 16.42
CA GLU A 784 19.43 -16.00 17.85
C GLU A 784 20.86 -15.54 18.17
N LYS A 785 21.87 -16.25 17.63
CA LYS A 785 23.28 -15.89 17.83
C LYS A 785 23.63 -14.48 17.36
N ASP A 786 22.99 -14.00 16.27
CA ASP A 786 23.29 -12.70 15.68
C ASP A 786 22.57 -11.59 16.46
N ILE A 787 21.38 -11.86 16.97
CA ILE A 787 20.64 -10.96 17.86
C ILE A 787 21.43 -10.76 19.16
N LEU A 788 21.88 -11.84 19.79
CA LEU A 788 22.62 -11.80 21.04
C LEU A 788 24.00 -11.12 20.91
N ARG A 789 24.59 -11.10 19.70
CA ARG A 789 25.85 -10.40 19.40
C ARG A 789 25.68 -8.93 19.04
N SER A 790 24.43 -8.39 19.00
CA SER A 790 24.24 -6.99 18.71
C SER A 790 24.90 -6.10 19.77
N PRO A 791 25.74 -5.13 19.38
CA PRO A 791 26.32 -4.18 20.32
C PRO A 791 25.27 -3.23 20.94
N ALA A 792 24.12 -3.12 20.29
CA ALA A 792 22.98 -2.31 20.76
C ALA A 792 21.95 -3.13 21.54
N LEU A 793 22.23 -4.41 21.84
CA LEU A 793 21.27 -5.29 22.50
C LEU A 793 20.76 -4.71 23.82
N ARG A 794 19.45 -4.48 23.89
CA ARG A 794 18.73 -4.11 25.09
C ARG A 794 17.54 -5.05 25.26
N VAL A 795 17.40 -5.67 26.41
CA VAL A 795 16.33 -6.64 26.69
C VAL A 795 15.34 -6.03 27.67
N VAL A 796 14.06 -6.11 27.34
CA VAL A 796 12.95 -5.63 28.16
C VAL A 796 11.93 -6.76 28.33
N LEU A 797 11.57 -7.07 29.56
CA LEU A 797 10.45 -7.93 29.88
C LEU A 797 9.22 -7.04 30.11
N VAL A 798 8.23 -7.17 29.24
CA VAL A 798 6.96 -6.44 29.33
C VAL A 798 5.87 -7.38 29.90
N ARG A 799 5.04 -6.83 30.78
CA ARG A 799 3.97 -7.59 31.47
C ARG A 799 2.71 -6.74 31.59
N GLU A 800 1.58 -7.39 31.42
CA GLU A 800 0.30 -6.83 31.80
C GLU A 800 0.27 -6.68 33.32
N ARG A 801 0.10 -5.45 33.82
CA ARG A 801 -0.13 -5.22 35.25
C ARG A 801 -1.62 -5.40 35.55
N ARG A 802 -1.93 -6.05 36.65
CA ARG A 802 -3.30 -6.18 37.16
C ARG A 802 -3.80 -4.86 37.73
#